data_5ee8f02444d44f2c1f3fcca9f47e6a86
#
_entry.id   5ee8f02444d44f2c1f3fcca9f47e6a86
#
_cell.length_a   1.000
_cell.length_b   1.000
_cell.length_c   1.000
_cell.angle_alpha   90.00
_cell.angle_beta   90.00
_cell.angle_gamma   90.00
#
_symmetry.space_group_name_H-M   'P 1'
#
loop_
_entity.id
_entity.type
_entity.pdbx_description
1 polymer ?
#
loop_
_entity_poly.entity_id
_entity_poly.type
_entity_poly.pdbx_seq_one_letter_code
_entity_poly.pdbx_strand_id
1 'polypeptide(L)'
;MKPIEFKTYTFISTLSLIGLLVVCSFALLQSAPPPSAFGVWDRADKFDPKEYPFLKGFSFDQKWADLEKQPGVFDWSGLDEVMERATQNKQFVYLSLGVGPVAPEWIYQHGVPKVETDGEKDKHMDKWDGYPYYLAPEYKTYFFRLIQEFGKHIRSYPREKQERIAFIQIKTGCTGDETAYKGKAIESKYDLPRSSPAWREFRLETFDLFVKIFAGSADQPKIDLLFNAIGPVIGSEEDPVEAQEGFVKEWDWVIHHVQGSFGIKNGALSRGHHLSGERSLYNQWTPYLLDPKGLTLFRRSEMDQTWQKPWYQLNVPLNFYWGAINALNGGQSVWDVTKSAIDACKEQGFDYSFYFFNRYAGQIYPKTATDAFCALHKGLDAADTKAYPEAEFGPAQRKNEGRMLKICAAYAKYGAAVDDEDALLLGQVRQRDTQTGFNDVGWDIWPDNYGRFLYQIDADDTSVPLWRVGGPITPTSSIYSRFARGFEHASGKDTMFFKLHEGFSEGNEPKVMTMTVVWYDRTAGSTWKLDYDAGKGGMKTALNVTGKGDKQWHHERVTVEDAVLRQGGTKGADFALVNTDDKDDIFSLIEVHRGKLEAPEVSDIAPVTPEAGKATKAGKEKKGKRKKADEEAD
;
A
#
# COMPACT_ATOMS: atom_id res chain seq x y z
N MET A 1 72.57 21.36 -26.59
CA MET A 1 71.11 21.32 -26.72
C MET A 1 70.73 20.17 -27.63
N LYS A 2 70.26 19.08 -27.07
CA LYS A 2 69.68 17.92 -27.82
C LYS A 2 68.20 17.90 -27.60
N PRO A 3 67.38 17.61 -28.64
CA PRO A 3 65.93 17.57 -28.47
C PRO A 3 65.49 16.27 -27.79
N ILE A 4 64.47 16.38 -26.95
CA ILE A 4 63.81 15.27 -26.22
C ILE A 4 62.75 14.67 -27.15
N GLU A 5 62.90 13.40 -27.48
CA GLU A 5 61.89 12.61 -28.18
C GLU A 5 60.75 12.19 -27.23
N PHE A 6 59.51 12.59 -27.55
CA PHE A 6 58.33 12.08 -26.89
C PHE A 6 57.91 10.74 -27.52
N LYS A 7 57.99 9.67 -26.73
CA LYS A 7 57.37 8.39 -27.06
C LYS A 7 55.88 8.41 -26.78
N THR A 8 55.09 8.34 -27.84
CA THR A 8 53.64 8.13 -27.80
C THR A 8 53.36 6.68 -27.39
N TYR A 9 52.88 6.46 -26.18
CA TYR A 9 52.34 5.15 -25.77
C TYR A 9 50.83 5.12 -26.08
N THR A 10 50.44 4.10 -26.81
CA THR A 10 49.09 3.82 -27.28
C THR A 10 48.15 3.49 -26.11
N PHE A 11 47.22 4.38 -25.85
CA PHE A 11 46.13 4.22 -24.84
C PHE A 11 44.88 3.62 -25.52
N ILE A 12 44.94 2.38 -26.03
CA ILE A 12 43.78 1.77 -26.72
C ILE A 12 43.24 0.49 -26.05
N SER A 13 43.88 -0.04 -25.01
CA SER A 13 43.39 -1.31 -24.43
C SER A 13 42.62 -1.24 -23.11
N THR A 14 42.54 -0.08 -22.47
CA THR A 14 41.90 0.08 -21.13
C THR A 14 40.44 0.53 -21.22
N LEU A 15 40.04 1.26 -22.25
CA LEU A 15 38.65 1.69 -22.40
C LEU A 15 37.66 0.57 -22.78
N SER A 16 38.12 -0.46 -23.50
CA SER A 16 37.27 -1.60 -23.89
C SER A 16 36.98 -2.54 -22.72
N LEU A 17 37.89 -2.68 -21.76
CA LEU A 17 37.66 -3.53 -20.58
C LEU A 17 36.74 -2.84 -19.53
N ILE A 18 36.85 -1.54 -19.39
CA ILE A 18 35.97 -0.75 -18.50
C ILE A 18 34.55 -0.67 -19.08
N GLY A 19 34.42 -0.53 -20.40
CA GLY A 19 33.13 -0.58 -21.07
C GLY A 19 32.43 -1.93 -20.91
N LEU A 20 33.16 -3.05 -20.97
CA LEU A 20 32.61 -4.39 -20.78
C LEU A 20 32.24 -4.67 -19.33
N LEU A 21 33.02 -4.19 -18.37
CA LEU A 21 32.72 -4.30 -16.94
C LEU A 21 31.51 -3.43 -16.53
N VAL A 22 31.34 -2.24 -17.11
CA VAL A 22 30.18 -1.39 -16.88
C VAL A 22 28.91 -1.98 -17.51
N VAL A 23 29.01 -2.58 -18.72
CA VAL A 23 27.86 -3.25 -19.36
C VAL A 23 27.49 -4.54 -18.62
N CYS A 24 28.46 -5.30 -18.12
CA CYS A 24 28.16 -6.47 -17.27
C CYS A 24 27.61 -6.09 -15.90
N SER A 25 28.02 -4.94 -15.34
CA SER A 25 27.44 -4.46 -14.06
C SER A 25 25.99 -3.95 -14.22
N PHE A 26 25.62 -3.42 -15.39
CA PHE A 26 24.23 -3.05 -15.68
C PHE A 26 23.31 -4.25 -15.98
N ALA A 27 23.86 -5.38 -16.41
CA ALA A 27 23.08 -6.60 -16.65
C ALA A 27 22.74 -7.37 -15.36
N LEU A 28 23.31 -7.01 -14.20
CA LEU A 28 23.01 -7.59 -12.89
C LEU A 28 22.03 -6.75 -12.06
N LEU A 29 21.55 -5.62 -12.58
CA LEU A 29 20.50 -4.81 -12.00
C LEU A 29 19.11 -5.25 -12.51
N GLN A 30 18.80 -6.50 -12.34
CA GLN A 30 17.46 -7.05 -12.50
C GLN A 30 17.04 -7.65 -11.17
N SER A 31 15.86 -7.52 -10.75
CA SER A 31 14.55 -7.08 -11.16
C SER A 31 13.66 -7.02 -9.95
N ALA A 32 13.04 -5.93 -9.70
CA ALA A 32 11.77 -5.97 -8.96
C ALA A 32 10.85 -6.96 -9.70
N PRO A 33 9.84 -7.52 -9.02
CA PRO A 33 8.74 -8.16 -9.72
C PRO A 33 8.34 -7.25 -10.88
N PRO A 34 8.02 -7.79 -12.07
CA PRO A 34 7.69 -6.93 -13.20
C PRO A 34 6.55 -6.00 -12.79
N PRO A 35 6.51 -4.75 -13.23
CA PRO A 35 5.42 -3.82 -12.91
C PRO A 35 4.02 -4.41 -13.15
N SER A 36 3.90 -5.35 -14.09
CA SER A 36 2.68 -6.11 -14.36
C SER A 36 2.21 -7.03 -13.23
N ALA A 37 3.08 -7.37 -12.27
CA ALA A 37 2.72 -8.15 -11.09
C ALA A 37 2.10 -7.28 -9.98
N PHE A 38 2.25 -5.96 -10.04
CA PHE A 38 1.73 -5.07 -9.02
C PHE A 38 0.28 -4.70 -9.26
N GLY A 39 -0.50 -4.66 -8.20
CA GLY A 39 -1.92 -4.40 -8.23
C GLY A 39 -2.69 -5.20 -7.19
N VAL A 40 -3.95 -5.47 -7.50
CA VAL A 40 -4.89 -6.23 -6.64
C VAL A 40 -4.67 -7.73 -6.80
N TRP A 41 -4.63 -8.42 -5.67
CA TRP A 41 -4.39 -9.86 -5.56
C TRP A 41 -5.51 -10.56 -4.81
N ASP A 42 -5.80 -11.80 -5.21
CA ASP A 42 -6.76 -12.67 -4.53
C ASP A 42 -6.09 -13.49 -3.43
N ARG A 43 -6.57 -13.34 -2.20
CA ARG A 43 -6.09 -14.15 -1.06
C ARG A 43 -6.60 -15.59 -1.07
N ALA A 44 -7.64 -15.89 -1.82
CA ALA A 44 -8.31 -17.18 -1.74
C ALA A 44 -8.06 -18.09 -2.92
N ASP A 45 -7.40 -17.61 -3.96
CA ASP A 45 -7.06 -18.40 -5.14
C ASP A 45 -8.27 -19.04 -5.85
N LYS A 46 -9.39 -18.33 -5.95
CA LYS A 46 -10.67 -18.91 -6.40
C LYS A 46 -11.34 -18.18 -7.56
N PHE A 47 -10.75 -17.08 -8.04
CA PHE A 47 -11.40 -16.27 -9.05
C PHE A 47 -10.80 -16.47 -10.45
N ASP A 48 -11.68 -16.54 -11.44
CA ASP A 48 -11.27 -16.56 -12.84
C ASP A 48 -10.80 -15.16 -13.26
N PRO A 49 -9.57 -15.02 -13.78
CA PRO A 49 -9.05 -13.73 -14.26
C PRO A 49 -9.85 -13.18 -15.46
N LYS A 50 -10.63 -14.00 -16.17
CA LYS A 50 -11.53 -13.51 -17.23
C LYS A 50 -12.74 -12.81 -16.65
N GLU A 51 -13.23 -13.27 -15.50
CA GLU A 51 -14.33 -12.64 -14.79
C GLU A 51 -13.87 -11.43 -13.99
N TYR A 52 -12.67 -11.49 -13.40
CA TYR A 52 -12.08 -10.45 -12.57
C TYR A 52 -10.73 -9.98 -13.16
N PRO A 53 -10.71 -9.25 -14.30
CA PRO A 53 -9.49 -8.91 -15.03
C PRO A 53 -8.57 -7.94 -14.28
N PHE A 54 -9.04 -7.33 -13.20
CA PHE A 54 -8.21 -6.52 -12.33
C PHE A 54 -7.26 -7.36 -11.44
N LEU A 55 -7.50 -8.65 -11.26
CA LEU A 55 -6.64 -9.51 -10.45
C LEU A 55 -5.31 -9.80 -11.16
N LYS A 56 -4.21 -9.38 -10.55
CA LYS A 56 -2.84 -9.60 -11.05
C LYS A 56 -2.34 -10.99 -10.72
N GLY A 57 -2.80 -11.54 -9.62
CA GLY A 57 -2.36 -12.84 -9.14
C GLY A 57 -3.11 -13.27 -7.88
N PHE A 58 -2.60 -14.32 -7.27
CA PHE A 58 -3.17 -14.90 -6.06
C PHE A 58 -2.09 -15.40 -5.11
N SER A 59 -2.46 -15.62 -3.85
CA SER A 59 -1.58 -16.16 -2.83
C SER A 59 -1.72 -17.68 -2.72
N PHE A 60 -0.62 -18.36 -2.46
CA PHE A 60 -0.63 -19.76 -2.10
C PHE A 60 0.25 -20.01 -0.88
N ASP A 61 -0.37 -20.49 0.19
CA ASP A 61 0.27 -20.85 1.44
C ASP A 61 0.32 -22.37 1.59
N GLN A 62 1.50 -22.96 1.37
CA GLN A 62 1.72 -24.39 1.52
C GLN A 62 1.96 -24.73 2.99
N LYS A 63 1.02 -25.38 3.65
CA LYS A 63 1.18 -25.80 5.03
C LYS A 63 2.21 -26.92 5.15
N TRP A 64 3.13 -26.81 6.09
CA TRP A 64 4.14 -27.84 6.32
C TRP A 64 3.55 -29.22 6.63
N ALA A 65 2.52 -29.29 7.49
CA ALA A 65 1.85 -30.55 7.83
C ALA A 65 1.21 -31.28 6.65
N ASP A 66 0.72 -30.54 5.64
CA ASP A 66 0.15 -31.12 4.44
C ASP A 66 1.23 -31.59 3.47
N LEU A 67 2.35 -30.87 3.43
CA LEU A 67 3.48 -31.09 2.53
C LEU A 67 4.35 -32.27 2.96
N GLU A 68 4.64 -32.40 4.24
CA GLU A 68 5.55 -33.41 4.80
C GLU A 68 4.85 -34.24 5.90
N LYS A 69 3.95 -35.14 5.46
CA LYS A 69 3.20 -36.02 6.36
C LYS A 69 4.07 -37.03 7.09
N GLN A 70 5.19 -37.40 6.50
CA GLN A 70 6.21 -38.28 7.07
C GLN A 70 7.60 -37.64 6.91
N PRO A 71 8.52 -37.82 7.86
CA PRO A 71 9.84 -37.22 7.81
C PRO A 71 10.55 -37.45 6.48
N GLY A 72 10.92 -36.39 5.77
CA GLY A 72 11.66 -36.44 4.51
C GLY A 72 10.84 -36.83 3.27
N VAL A 73 9.53 -37.05 3.40
CA VAL A 73 8.64 -37.38 2.26
C VAL A 73 7.74 -36.19 1.97
N PHE A 74 8.02 -35.51 0.85
CA PHE A 74 7.33 -34.28 0.45
C PHE A 74 6.34 -34.54 -0.68
N ASP A 75 5.11 -34.05 -0.51
CA ASP A 75 4.05 -34.04 -1.51
C ASP A 75 3.90 -32.66 -2.13
N TRP A 76 4.49 -32.44 -3.29
CA TRP A 76 4.49 -31.17 -4.01
C TRP A 76 3.29 -30.99 -4.92
N SER A 77 2.38 -31.95 -5.01
CA SER A 77 1.27 -31.96 -5.99
C SER A 77 0.41 -30.70 -5.93
N GLY A 78 0.12 -30.19 -4.73
CA GLY A 78 -0.64 -28.95 -4.57
C GLY A 78 0.07 -27.70 -5.10
N LEU A 79 1.39 -27.61 -4.88
CA LEU A 79 2.20 -26.53 -5.43
C LEU A 79 2.32 -26.63 -6.95
N ASP A 80 2.50 -27.86 -7.49
CA ASP A 80 2.60 -28.10 -8.93
C ASP A 80 1.32 -27.72 -9.68
N GLU A 81 0.15 -28.04 -9.11
CA GLU A 81 -1.16 -27.66 -9.65
C GLU A 81 -1.34 -26.14 -9.70
N VAL A 82 -1.00 -25.46 -8.60
CA VAL A 82 -1.06 -24.01 -8.50
C VAL A 82 -0.15 -23.32 -9.51
N MET A 83 1.08 -23.80 -9.66
CA MET A 83 2.04 -23.24 -10.60
C MET A 83 1.65 -23.49 -12.05
N GLU A 84 1.04 -24.64 -12.34
CA GLU A 84 0.49 -24.96 -13.68
C GLU A 84 -0.64 -24.00 -14.03
N ARG A 85 -1.59 -23.81 -13.12
CA ARG A 85 -2.71 -22.89 -13.32
C ARG A 85 -2.24 -21.44 -13.48
N ALA A 86 -1.29 -20.98 -12.67
CA ALA A 86 -0.72 -19.62 -12.80
C ALA A 86 -0.10 -19.43 -14.20
N THR A 87 0.58 -20.44 -14.71
CA THR A 87 1.22 -20.42 -16.04
C THR A 87 0.17 -20.37 -17.16
N GLN A 88 -0.82 -21.24 -17.11
CA GLN A 88 -1.91 -21.31 -18.10
C GLN A 88 -2.73 -20.01 -18.15
N ASN A 89 -3.03 -19.43 -17.02
CA ASN A 89 -3.80 -18.20 -16.90
C ASN A 89 -2.96 -16.92 -17.07
N LYS A 90 -1.66 -17.04 -17.23
CA LYS A 90 -0.72 -15.91 -17.26
C LYS A 90 -0.81 -15.00 -16.02
N GLN A 91 -1.22 -15.57 -14.88
CA GLN A 91 -1.27 -14.89 -13.59
C GLN A 91 0.07 -15.00 -12.86
N PHE A 92 0.26 -14.11 -11.91
CA PHE A 92 1.34 -14.24 -10.94
C PHE A 92 0.87 -14.99 -9.69
N VAL A 93 1.80 -15.53 -8.95
CA VAL A 93 1.56 -16.13 -7.64
C VAL A 93 2.61 -15.62 -6.65
N TYR A 94 2.21 -15.34 -5.43
CA TYR A 94 3.18 -15.31 -4.36
C TYR A 94 3.02 -16.55 -3.48
N LEU A 95 4.17 -17.09 -3.09
CA LEU A 95 4.24 -18.33 -2.35
C LEU A 95 4.65 -18.07 -0.90
N SER A 96 4.19 -18.92 0.02
CA SER A 96 4.70 -18.98 1.38
C SER A 96 4.64 -20.42 1.92
N LEU A 97 5.51 -20.70 2.90
CA LEU A 97 5.43 -21.92 3.70
C LEU A 97 4.72 -21.59 5.00
N GLY A 98 3.56 -22.21 5.22
CA GLY A 98 2.87 -22.16 6.50
C GLY A 98 3.62 -23.01 7.51
N VAL A 99 4.19 -22.37 8.53
CA VAL A 99 5.01 -22.97 9.59
C VAL A 99 4.42 -22.67 10.97
N GLY A 100 5.13 -22.97 11.99
CA GLY A 100 4.66 -22.75 13.36
C GLY A 100 3.52 -23.70 13.73
N PRO A 101 2.31 -23.20 14.04
CA PRO A 101 1.23 -24.06 14.51
C PRO A 101 0.71 -25.05 13.44
N VAL A 102 1.08 -24.87 12.17
CA VAL A 102 0.76 -25.83 11.09
C VAL A 102 1.94 -26.73 10.73
N ALA A 103 2.89 -26.87 11.64
CA ALA A 103 3.94 -27.88 11.54
C ALA A 103 3.36 -29.29 11.74
N PRO A 104 3.98 -30.33 11.13
CA PRO A 104 3.49 -31.69 11.24
C PRO A 104 3.70 -32.27 12.64
N GLU A 105 2.77 -33.08 13.12
CA GLU A 105 2.79 -33.66 14.48
C GLU A 105 4.04 -34.54 14.72
N TRP A 106 4.61 -35.15 13.70
CA TRP A 106 5.79 -35.99 13.81
C TRP A 106 7.02 -35.27 14.37
N ILE A 107 7.15 -33.91 14.20
CA ILE A 107 8.30 -33.18 14.71
C ILE A 107 8.40 -33.28 16.25
N TYR A 108 7.24 -33.23 16.94
CA TYR A 108 7.18 -33.36 18.41
C TYR A 108 7.55 -34.75 18.87
N GLN A 109 7.22 -35.78 18.10
CA GLN A 109 7.63 -37.17 18.38
C GLN A 109 9.12 -37.38 18.12
N HIS A 110 9.78 -36.45 17.42
CA HIS A 110 11.20 -36.50 17.08
C HIS A 110 12.02 -35.42 17.80
N GLY A 111 11.61 -35.04 18.99
CA GLY A 111 12.44 -34.26 19.92
C GLY A 111 12.17 -32.75 19.94
N VAL A 112 11.25 -32.22 19.13
CA VAL A 112 10.88 -30.82 19.21
C VAL A 112 9.92 -30.59 20.39
N PRO A 113 10.24 -29.74 21.37
CA PRO A 113 9.32 -29.42 22.45
C PRO A 113 8.07 -28.71 21.91
N LYS A 114 6.90 -29.10 22.45
CA LYS A 114 5.64 -28.44 22.17
C LYS A 114 5.40 -27.34 23.20
N VAL A 115 5.11 -26.12 22.76
CA VAL A 115 4.96 -24.94 23.60
C VAL A 115 3.50 -24.54 23.69
N GLU A 116 2.96 -24.52 24.89
CA GLU A 116 1.65 -23.97 25.20
C GLU A 116 1.78 -22.50 25.60
N THR A 117 0.79 -21.68 25.28
CA THR A 117 0.76 -20.25 25.57
C THR A 117 -0.53 -19.83 26.28
N ASP A 118 -0.49 -18.68 26.93
CA ASP A 118 -1.65 -18.05 27.58
C ASP A 118 -2.51 -17.22 26.60
N GLY A 119 -2.11 -17.14 25.33
CA GLY A 119 -2.83 -16.39 24.31
C GLY A 119 -4.12 -17.06 23.84
N GLU A 120 -5.05 -16.27 23.34
CA GLU A 120 -6.28 -16.81 22.73
C GLU A 120 -5.95 -17.70 21.53
N LYS A 121 -6.56 -18.88 21.49
CA LYS A 121 -6.47 -19.78 20.33
C LYS A 121 -7.05 -19.07 19.11
N ASP A 122 -6.38 -19.20 17.97
CA ASP A 122 -6.89 -18.65 16.73
C ASP A 122 -8.16 -19.41 16.30
N LYS A 123 -9.29 -18.71 16.27
CA LYS A 123 -10.60 -19.28 15.86
C LYS A 123 -10.60 -19.89 14.44
N HIS A 124 -9.57 -19.61 13.64
CA HIS A 124 -9.40 -20.14 12.28
C HIS A 124 -8.54 -21.42 12.24
N MET A 125 -8.11 -21.93 13.39
CA MET A 125 -7.22 -23.10 13.50
C MET A 125 -7.86 -24.19 14.36
N ASP A 126 -8.84 -24.87 13.80
CA ASP A 126 -9.68 -25.90 14.47
C ASP A 126 -8.91 -27.06 15.16
N LYS A 127 -7.62 -27.20 14.91
CA LYS A 127 -6.78 -28.29 15.45
C LYS A 127 -5.50 -27.84 16.12
N TRP A 128 -5.41 -26.55 16.45
CA TRP A 128 -4.17 -26.06 17.05
C TRP A 128 -4.15 -26.25 18.56
N ASP A 129 -3.09 -26.90 19.05
CA ASP A 129 -2.88 -27.24 20.46
C ASP A 129 -1.50 -26.81 20.99
N GLY A 130 -0.76 -25.99 20.25
CA GLY A 130 0.53 -25.45 20.66
C GLY A 130 1.43 -25.08 19.49
N TYR A 131 2.64 -24.62 19.83
CA TYR A 131 3.68 -24.24 18.89
C TYR A 131 4.91 -25.12 19.02
N PRO A 132 5.74 -25.26 17.99
CA PRO A 132 7.07 -25.82 18.19
C PRO A 132 7.96 -24.84 18.96
N TYR A 133 8.88 -25.32 19.74
CA TYR A 133 9.97 -24.52 20.26
C TYR A 133 10.96 -24.25 19.12
N TYR A 134 10.92 -23.06 18.55
CA TYR A 134 11.66 -22.71 17.33
C TYR A 134 13.18 -22.78 17.47
N LEU A 135 13.71 -22.65 18.70
CA LEU A 135 15.15 -22.69 18.95
C LEU A 135 15.67 -24.10 19.23
N ALA A 136 14.82 -25.12 19.28
CA ALA A 136 15.26 -26.49 19.38
C ALA A 136 16.15 -26.87 18.17
N PRO A 137 17.31 -27.53 18.41
CA PRO A 137 18.18 -27.96 17.30
C PRO A 137 17.47 -28.87 16.30
N GLU A 138 16.57 -29.73 16.78
CA GLU A 138 15.75 -30.61 15.97
C GLU A 138 14.79 -29.82 15.09
N TYR A 139 14.12 -28.77 15.62
CA TYR A 139 13.25 -27.90 14.85
C TYR A 139 14.03 -27.19 13.75
N LYS A 140 15.18 -26.58 14.06
CA LYS A 140 16.04 -25.93 13.08
C LYS A 140 16.44 -26.91 11.97
N THR A 141 16.81 -28.13 12.34
CA THR A 141 17.20 -29.17 11.37
C THR A 141 16.06 -29.49 10.41
N TYR A 142 14.85 -29.70 10.92
CA TYR A 142 13.70 -30.07 10.08
C TYR A 142 13.20 -28.87 9.26
N PHE A 143 13.12 -27.70 9.86
CA PHE A 143 12.65 -26.48 9.20
C PHE A 143 13.61 -26.03 8.10
N PHE A 144 14.91 -26.03 8.34
CA PHE A 144 15.88 -25.64 7.31
C PHE A 144 15.94 -26.66 6.17
N ARG A 145 15.78 -27.95 6.46
CA ARG A 145 15.59 -28.97 5.41
C ARG A 145 14.34 -28.69 4.58
N LEU A 146 13.20 -28.37 5.22
CA LEU A 146 11.97 -27.99 4.50
C LEU A 146 12.23 -26.85 3.53
N ILE A 147 12.88 -25.76 3.96
CA ILE A 147 13.20 -24.61 3.12
C ILE A 147 14.10 -25.02 1.95
N GLN A 148 15.10 -25.87 2.19
CA GLN A 148 16.00 -26.36 1.14
C GLN A 148 15.27 -27.21 0.10
N GLU A 149 14.40 -28.14 0.51
CA GLU A 149 13.62 -28.98 -0.39
C GLU A 149 12.60 -28.15 -1.18
N PHE A 150 11.93 -27.17 -0.53
CA PHE A 150 11.06 -26.21 -1.22
C PHE A 150 11.84 -25.44 -2.29
N GLY A 151 13.02 -24.94 -1.94
CA GLY A 151 13.88 -24.27 -2.90
C GLY A 151 14.30 -25.15 -4.07
N LYS A 152 14.74 -26.40 -3.80
CA LYS A 152 15.09 -27.37 -4.85
C LYS A 152 13.92 -27.64 -5.80
N HIS A 153 12.71 -27.82 -5.24
CA HIS A 153 11.52 -28.09 -6.02
C HIS A 153 11.18 -26.92 -6.94
N ILE A 154 11.13 -25.68 -6.42
CA ILE A 154 10.89 -24.46 -7.22
C ILE A 154 11.96 -24.30 -8.31
N ARG A 155 13.23 -24.53 -7.97
CA ARG A 155 14.34 -24.42 -8.93
C ARG A 155 14.32 -25.50 -10.02
N SER A 156 13.58 -26.59 -9.81
CA SER A 156 13.37 -27.62 -10.84
C SER A 156 12.35 -27.19 -11.91
N TYR A 157 11.54 -26.17 -11.67
CA TYR A 157 10.59 -25.70 -12.67
C TYR A 157 11.29 -25.04 -13.87
N PRO A 158 10.72 -25.16 -15.07
CA PRO A 158 11.14 -24.36 -16.22
C PRO A 158 11.15 -22.87 -15.89
N ARG A 159 12.05 -22.12 -16.52
CA ARG A 159 12.22 -20.67 -16.27
C ARG A 159 10.90 -19.90 -16.37
N GLU A 160 10.10 -20.18 -17.41
CA GLU A 160 8.79 -19.53 -17.59
C GLU A 160 7.86 -19.71 -16.38
N LYS A 161 7.87 -20.90 -15.78
CA LYS A 161 7.07 -21.19 -14.59
C LYS A 161 7.63 -20.46 -13.36
N GLN A 162 8.96 -20.41 -13.19
CA GLN A 162 9.59 -19.63 -12.11
C GLN A 162 9.28 -18.13 -12.22
N GLU A 163 9.20 -17.58 -13.43
CA GLU A 163 8.87 -16.16 -13.68
C GLU A 163 7.40 -15.81 -13.36
N ARG A 164 6.54 -16.80 -13.11
CA ARG A 164 5.19 -16.57 -12.55
C ARG A 164 5.22 -16.32 -11.04
N ILE A 165 6.28 -16.67 -10.35
CA ILE A 165 6.43 -16.39 -8.93
C ILE A 165 6.86 -14.93 -8.77
N ALA A 166 5.93 -14.07 -8.34
CA ALA A 166 6.22 -12.66 -8.13
C ALA A 166 7.18 -12.45 -6.95
N PHE A 167 6.94 -13.18 -5.86
CA PHE A 167 7.79 -13.19 -4.67
C PHE A 167 7.45 -14.37 -3.76
N ILE A 168 8.35 -14.65 -2.81
CA ILE A 168 8.13 -15.60 -1.73
C ILE A 168 8.07 -14.84 -0.42
N GLN A 169 6.97 -14.97 0.32
CA GLN A 169 6.85 -14.42 1.68
C GLN A 169 7.55 -15.36 2.66
N ILE A 170 8.52 -14.83 3.38
CA ILE A 170 9.20 -15.57 4.44
C ILE A 170 8.33 -15.55 5.70
N LYS A 171 7.99 -16.73 6.21
CA LYS A 171 7.28 -16.93 7.46
C LYS A 171 8.18 -17.65 8.45
N THR A 172 8.24 -17.15 9.69
CA THR A 172 9.14 -17.68 10.70
C THR A 172 8.43 -18.13 11.97
N GLY A 173 7.34 -17.46 12.34
CA GLY A 173 6.68 -17.66 13.62
C GLY A 173 5.19 -17.95 13.51
N CYS A 174 4.49 -17.54 14.55
CA CYS A 174 3.04 -17.66 14.68
C CYS A 174 2.36 -16.90 13.53
N THR A 175 1.32 -17.49 12.95
CA THR A 175 0.61 -16.95 11.78
C THR A 175 1.52 -16.54 10.60
N GLY A 176 2.77 -16.96 10.65
CA GLY A 176 3.76 -16.64 9.62
C GLY A 176 4.43 -15.29 9.76
N ASP A 177 4.21 -14.63 10.87
CA ASP A 177 4.66 -13.28 11.11
C ASP A 177 5.94 -13.20 11.97
N GLU A 178 6.19 -12.02 12.52
CA GLU A 178 7.39 -11.70 13.26
C GLU A 178 7.39 -12.20 14.70
N THR A 179 6.23 -12.59 15.25
CA THR A 179 6.12 -13.11 16.62
C THR A 179 6.30 -14.62 16.65
N ALA A 180 7.01 -15.12 17.66
CA ALA A 180 7.14 -16.56 17.85
C ALA A 180 5.80 -17.20 18.17
N TYR A 181 5.05 -16.62 19.10
CA TYR A 181 3.80 -17.16 19.63
C TYR A 181 2.71 -16.09 19.70
N LYS A 182 1.44 -16.53 19.76
CA LYS A 182 0.36 -15.72 20.32
C LYS A 182 0.35 -15.91 21.84
N GLY A 183 0.50 -14.82 22.60
CA GLY A 183 0.66 -14.84 24.04
C GLY A 183 2.07 -15.24 24.49
N LYS A 184 2.25 -15.41 25.79
CA LYS A 184 3.49 -15.84 26.42
C LYS A 184 3.49 -17.34 26.61
N ALA A 185 4.65 -17.96 26.53
CA ALA A 185 4.78 -19.38 26.84
C ALA A 185 4.45 -19.63 28.31
N ILE A 186 3.64 -20.65 28.60
CA ILE A 186 3.31 -21.07 29.99
C ILE A 186 4.58 -21.48 30.74
N GLU A 187 5.46 -22.25 30.09
CA GLU A 187 6.77 -22.53 30.62
C GLU A 187 7.77 -21.45 30.20
N SER A 188 8.20 -20.62 31.14
CA SER A 188 9.08 -19.46 30.89
C SER A 188 10.38 -19.77 30.15
N LYS A 189 10.90 -21.01 30.29
CA LYS A 189 12.11 -21.44 29.55
C LYS A 189 11.94 -21.46 28.02
N TYR A 190 10.71 -21.49 27.54
CA TYR A 190 10.38 -21.49 26.12
C TYR A 190 9.86 -20.12 25.62
N ASP A 191 9.79 -19.13 26.51
CA ASP A 191 9.28 -17.83 26.12
C ASP A 191 10.22 -17.13 25.13
N LEU A 192 9.63 -16.61 24.03
CA LEU A 192 10.35 -15.94 22.96
C LEU A 192 9.64 -14.61 22.63
N PRO A 193 9.79 -13.59 23.47
CA PRO A 193 9.25 -12.28 23.19
C PRO A 193 9.85 -11.69 21.91
N ARG A 194 9.16 -10.74 21.28
CA ARG A 194 9.63 -10.08 20.05
C ARG A 194 11.01 -9.44 20.20
N SER A 195 11.32 -8.93 21.39
CA SER A 195 12.61 -8.34 21.75
C SER A 195 13.73 -9.36 21.93
N SER A 196 13.42 -10.67 22.01
CA SER A 196 14.42 -11.72 22.25
C SER A 196 15.53 -11.73 21.19
N PRO A 197 16.81 -11.54 21.58
CA PRO A 197 17.93 -11.65 20.65
C PRO A 197 18.03 -13.03 19.99
N ALA A 198 17.74 -14.10 20.71
CA ALA A 198 17.79 -15.46 20.19
C ALA A 198 16.69 -15.72 19.14
N TRP A 199 15.50 -15.16 19.35
CA TRP A 199 14.44 -15.18 18.34
C TRP A 199 14.84 -14.44 17.07
N ARG A 200 15.42 -13.25 17.20
CA ARG A 200 15.95 -12.48 16.08
C ARG A 200 17.03 -13.22 15.32
N GLU A 201 17.98 -13.82 16.02
CA GLU A 201 19.05 -14.60 15.41
C GLU A 201 18.50 -15.77 14.58
N PHE A 202 17.53 -16.52 15.10
CA PHE A 202 16.84 -17.56 14.35
C PHE A 202 16.16 -17.01 13.08
N ARG A 203 15.53 -15.85 13.17
CA ARG A 203 14.91 -15.20 12.00
C ARG A 203 15.94 -14.82 10.94
N LEU A 204 17.06 -14.23 11.35
CA LEU A 204 18.15 -13.88 10.44
C LEU A 204 18.81 -15.09 9.79
N GLU A 205 18.99 -16.18 10.51
CA GLU A 205 19.44 -17.48 9.95
C GLU A 205 18.45 -17.96 8.86
N THR A 206 17.16 -17.83 9.13
CA THR A 206 16.11 -18.21 8.18
C THR A 206 16.15 -17.29 6.94
N PHE A 207 16.27 -15.97 7.12
CA PHE A 207 16.39 -15.02 6.03
C PHE A 207 17.59 -15.31 5.13
N ASP A 208 18.75 -15.58 5.74
CA ASP A 208 19.98 -15.93 5.04
C ASP A 208 19.81 -17.17 4.15
N LEU A 209 19.13 -18.19 4.66
CA LEU A 209 18.85 -19.41 3.91
C LEU A 209 17.97 -19.13 2.68
N PHE A 210 16.88 -18.37 2.83
CA PHE A 210 16.02 -17.98 1.73
C PHE A 210 16.77 -17.13 0.69
N VAL A 211 17.56 -16.15 1.16
CA VAL A 211 18.36 -15.29 0.26
C VAL A 211 19.32 -16.12 -0.57
N LYS A 212 20.04 -17.08 0.01
CA LYS A 212 20.96 -17.96 -0.71
C LYS A 212 20.27 -18.84 -1.74
N ILE A 213 19.08 -19.37 -1.41
CA ILE A 213 18.35 -20.28 -2.29
C ILE A 213 17.74 -19.51 -3.49
N PHE A 214 17.17 -18.32 -3.23
CA PHE A 214 16.42 -17.58 -4.23
C PHE A 214 17.19 -16.44 -4.90
N ALA A 215 18.47 -16.29 -4.60
CA ALA A 215 19.36 -15.44 -5.38
C ALA A 215 19.37 -15.86 -6.85
N GLY A 216 19.48 -14.88 -7.73
CA GLY A 216 19.65 -15.15 -9.16
C GLY A 216 21.05 -15.64 -9.51
N SER A 217 21.17 -16.35 -10.62
CA SER A 217 22.43 -16.74 -11.24
C SER A 217 22.32 -16.58 -12.76
N ALA A 218 23.37 -16.93 -13.49
CA ALA A 218 23.33 -16.92 -14.97
C ALA A 218 22.18 -17.78 -15.52
N ASP A 219 21.91 -18.94 -14.89
CA ASP A 219 20.97 -19.94 -15.37
C ASP A 219 19.60 -19.88 -14.65
N GLN A 220 19.50 -19.17 -13.54
CA GLN A 220 18.30 -19.12 -12.69
C GLN A 220 17.84 -17.68 -12.45
N PRO A 221 16.56 -17.36 -12.66
CA PRO A 221 16.06 -16.04 -12.34
C PRO A 221 16.14 -15.80 -10.82
N LYS A 222 16.40 -14.54 -10.42
CA LYS A 222 16.16 -14.14 -9.04
C LYS A 222 14.67 -14.23 -8.77
N ILE A 223 14.30 -14.80 -7.62
CA ILE A 223 12.94 -14.72 -7.09
C ILE A 223 12.96 -13.80 -5.89
N ASP A 224 12.16 -12.75 -5.93
CA ASP A 224 12.14 -11.77 -4.87
C ASP A 224 11.55 -12.32 -3.58
N LEU A 225 12.03 -11.81 -2.46
CA LEU A 225 11.58 -12.20 -1.14
C LEU A 225 10.80 -11.07 -0.48
N LEU A 226 9.74 -11.43 0.22
CA LEU A 226 8.96 -10.50 1.04
C LEU A 226 9.25 -10.79 2.51
N PHE A 227 9.80 -9.79 3.19
CA PHE A 227 10.17 -9.87 4.59
C PHE A 227 9.06 -9.29 5.47
N ASN A 228 8.83 -9.96 6.58
CA ASN A 228 7.98 -9.49 7.64
C ASN A 228 8.87 -9.11 8.83
N ALA A 229 9.45 -7.91 8.77
CA ALA A 229 10.37 -7.45 9.80
C ALA A 229 9.62 -7.03 11.07
N ILE A 230 10.27 -7.20 12.22
CA ILE A 230 9.74 -6.74 13.49
C ILE A 230 9.64 -5.22 13.46
N GLY A 231 8.41 -4.71 13.45
CA GLY A 231 8.13 -3.29 13.57
C GLY A 231 7.69 -2.91 14.99
N PRO A 232 7.75 -1.63 15.37
CA PRO A 232 7.19 -1.19 16.64
C PRO A 232 5.70 -1.50 16.66
N VAL A 233 5.25 -2.21 17.68
CA VAL A 233 3.82 -2.40 17.92
C VAL A 233 3.31 -1.20 18.69
N ILE A 234 2.59 -0.32 18.00
CA ILE A 234 1.97 0.83 18.64
C ILE A 234 0.92 0.33 19.63
N GLY A 235 1.13 0.63 20.92
CA GLY A 235 0.21 0.27 22.01
C GLY A 235 0.43 -1.11 22.64
N SER A 236 1.55 -1.81 22.35
CA SER A 236 1.95 -2.96 23.13
C SER A 236 2.60 -2.54 24.46
N GLU A 237 2.53 -3.41 25.47
CA GLU A 237 3.25 -3.24 26.72
C GLU A 237 4.77 -3.50 26.58
N GLU A 238 5.24 -3.95 25.42
CA GLU A 238 6.66 -4.13 25.12
C GLU A 238 7.36 -2.77 25.05
N ASP A 239 8.60 -2.71 25.53
CA ASP A 239 9.39 -1.50 25.48
C ASP A 239 9.53 -1.02 24.02
N PRO A 240 9.02 0.18 23.68
CA PRO A 240 9.10 0.71 22.32
C PRO A 240 10.53 0.85 21.81
N VAL A 241 11.50 1.08 22.70
CA VAL A 241 12.91 1.23 22.38
C VAL A 241 13.52 -0.09 21.93
N GLU A 242 13.29 -1.18 22.68
CA GLU A 242 13.79 -2.51 22.32
C GLU A 242 13.15 -3.02 21.01
N ALA A 243 11.86 -2.79 20.81
CA ALA A 243 11.18 -3.13 19.57
C ALA A 243 11.76 -2.34 18.39
N GLN A 244 12.04 -1.05 18.57
CA GLN A 244 12.64 -0.20 17.54
C GLN A 244 14.08 -0.64 17.21
N GLU A 245 14.90 -0.94 18.21
CA GLU A 245 16.25 -1.45 17.99
C GLU A 245 16.26 -2.78 17.25
N GLY A 246 15.32 -3.67 17.58
CA GLY A 246 15.13 -4.93 16.88
C GLY A 246 14.81 -4.76 15.42
N PHE A 247 13.88 -3.85 15.13
CA PHE A 247 13.51 -3.49 13.77
C PHE A 247 14.70 -2.95 12.97
N VAL A 248 15.44 -2.00 13.50
CA VAL A 248 16.63 -1.45 12.84
C VAL A 248 17.65 -2.55 12.52
N LYS A 249 17.93 -3.46 13.46
CA LYS A 249 18.88 -4.56 13.25
C LYS A 249 18.43 -5.52 12.15
N GLU A 250 17.16 -5.89 12.08
CA GLU A 250 16.64 -6.75 11.00
C GLU A 250 16.71 -6.03 9.65
N TRP A 251 16.36 -4.75 9.59
CA TRP A 251 16.43 -3.96 8.37
C TRP A 251 17.86 -3.74 7.88
N ASP A 252 18.77 -3.41 8.77
CA ASP A 252 20.18 -3.28 8.43
C ASP A 252 20.70 -4.59 7.84
N TRP A 253 20.29 -5.72 8.40
CA TRP A 253 20.66 -7.01 7.84
C TRP A 253 20.10 -7.19 6.43
N VAL A 254 18.80 -6.97 6.23
CA VAL A 254 18.14 -7.12 4.92
C VAL A 254 18.81 -6.23 3.86
N ILE A 255 19.01 -4.95 4.16
CA ILE A 255 19.63 -3.98 3.23
C ILE A 255 21.05 -4.39 2.82
N HIS A 256 21.81 -4.99 3.73
CA HIS A 256 23.20 -5.37 3.44
C HIS A 256 23.34 -6.76 2.79
N HIS A 257 22.37 -7.65 2.96
CA HIS A 257 22.47 -9.04 2.49
C HIS A 257 21.61 -9.34 1.28
N VAL A 258 20.52 -8.59 1.04
CA VAL A 258 19.68 -8.79 -0.13
C VAL A 258 20.14 -7.91 -1.27
N GLN A 259 20.50 -8.52 -2.37
CA GLN A 259 20.89 -7.79 -3.59
C GLN A 259 19.67 -7.53 -4.48
N GLY A 260 19.54 -6.29 -4.94
CA GLY A 260 18.46 -5.87 -5.82
C GLY A 260 17.14 -5.64 -5.05
N SER A 261 16.03 -6.04 -5.66
CA SER A 261 14.70 -5.80 -5.09
C SER A 261 14.32 -6.78 -3.99
N PHE A 262 13.53 -6.31 -3.06
CA PHE A 262 12.85 -7.11 -2.04
C PHE A 262 11.56 -6.43 -1.62
N GLY A 263 10.69 -7.16 -0.94
CA GLY A 263 9.41 -6.67 -0.47
C GLY A 263 9.30 -6.63 1.04
N ILE A 264 8.36 -5.80 1.51
CA ILE A 264 7.96 -5.74 2.91
C ILE A 264 6.48 -6.04 3.01
N LYS A 265 6.11 -6.88 3.99
CA LYS A 265 4.73 -6.98 4.43
C LYS A 265 4.41 -5.75 5.27
N ASN A 266 3.42 -4.99 4.83
CA ASN A 266 2.82 -3.92 5.61
C ASN A 266 1.44 -4.36 6.09
N GLY A 267 1.05 -3.97 7.30
CA GLY A 267 -0.24 -4.39 7.87
C GLY A 267 -1.43 -3.69 7.22
N ALA A 268 -2.55 -4.19 7.53
CA ALA A 268 -3.96 -3.87 7.35
C ALA A 268 -4.33 -2.55 6.64
N LEU A 269 -4.60 -2.62 5.35
CA LEU A 269 -5.31 -1.57 4.60
C LEU A 269 -6.81 -1.52 4.92
N SER A 270 -7.29 -2.41 5.76
CA SER A 270 -8.71 -2.58 6.05
C SER A 270 -9.29 -1.54 7.00
N ARG A 271 -8.44 -0.70 7.62
CA ARG A 271 -8.88 0.21 8.70
C ARG A 271 -9.40 1.55 8.23
N GLY A 272 -9.55 1.74 6.92
CA GLY A 272 -9.97 3.02 6.36
C GLY A 272 -8.80 3.99 6.13
N HIS A 273 -9.08 4.96 5.32
CA HIS A 273 -8.12 5.91 4.75
C HIS A 273 -7.62 6.99 5.73
N HIS A 274 -8.23 7.11 6.89
CA HIS A 274 -7.92 8.14 7.88
C HIS A 274 -7.31 7.57 9.16
N LEU A 275 -7.14 6.25 9.24
CA LEU A 275 -6.70 5.62 10.47
C LEU A 275 -5.18 5.53 10.53
N SER A 276 -4.71 6.08 11.59
CA SER A 276 -3.34 6.18 12.02
C SER A 276 -2.56 4.86 11.97
N GLY A 277 -1.31 4.91 11.66
CA GLY A 277 -0.36 3.83 11.67
C GLY A 277 0.30 3.59 10.35
N GLU A 278 -0.39 3.87 9.27
CA GLU A 278 0.22 3.88 7.96
C GLU A 278 1.23 5.01 7.84
N ARG A 279 0.98 6.18 8.42
CA ARG A 279 1.95 7.29 8.43
C ARG A 279 3.22 6.92 9.20
N SER A 280 3.08 6.34 10.39
CA SER A 280 4.24 5.89 11.17
C SER A 280 5.05 4.86 10.41
N LEU A 281 4.39 3.86 9.81
CA LEU A 281 5.02 2.87 8.97
C LEU A 281 5.64 3.51 7.71
N TYR A 282 4.92 4.40 7.03
CA TYR A 282 5.43 5.12 5.87
C TYR A 282 6.71 5.88 6.21
N ASN A 283 6.74 6.63 7.30
CA ASN A 283 7.91 7.38 7.74
C ASN A 283 9.11 6.47 8.06
N GLN A 284 8.87 5.26 8.58
CA GLN A 284 9.93 4.29 8.82
C GLN A 284 10.51 3.75 7.50
N TRP A 285 9.68 3.58 6.46
CA TRP A 285 10.08 2.96 5.21
C TRP A 285 10.62 3.94 4.18
N THR A 286 10.20 5.22 4.23
CA THR A 286 10.58 6.23 3.24
C THR A 286 12.09 6.35 3.02
N PRO A 287 12.95 6.30 4.04
CA PRO A 287 14.41 6.32 3.83
C PRO A 287 14.92 5.18 2.95
N TYR A 288 14.28 4.01 3.01
CA TYR A 288 14.68 2.84 2.23
C TYR A 288 14.11 2.85 0.81
N LEU A 289 12.98 3.52 0.59
CA LEU A 289 12.39 3.71 -0.75
C LEU A 289 13.28 4.57 -1.66
N LEU A 290 14.03 5.47 -1.03
CA LEU A 290 14.86 6.47 -1.71
C LEU A 290 16.34 6.13 -1.65
N ASP A 291 16.71 4.88 -1.28
CA ASP A 291 18.11 4.48 -1.18
C ASP A 291 18.82 4.67 -2.52
N PRO A 292 19.87 5.50 -2.60
CA PRO A 292 20.65 5.72 -3.81
C PRO A 292 21.39 4.49 -4.32
N LYS A 293 21.46 3.41 -3.53
CA LYS A 293 22.06 2.12 -3.94
C LYS A 293 21.20 1.33 -4.93
N GLY A 294 20.05 1.86 -5.35
CA GLY A 294 19.20 1.23 -6.36
C GLY A 294 18.41 0.01 -5.86
N LEU A 295 18.20 -0.10 -4.56
CA LEU A 295 17.33 -1.11 -3.98
C LEU A 295 15.89 -0.79 -4.33
N THR A 296 15.19 -1.76 -4.90
CA THR A 296 13.76 -1.64 -5.18
C THR A 296 12.97 -2.27 -4.06
N LEU A 297 12.25 -1.45 -3.34
CA LEU A 297 11.38 -1.89 -2.27
C LEU A 297 9.93 -1.90 -2.77
N PHE A 298 9.29 -3.08 -2.78
CA PHE A 298 7.85 -3.18 -2.98
C PHE A 298 7.14 -3.51 -1.66
N ARG A 299 5.83 -3.22 -1.59
CA ARG A 299 5.03 -3.39 -0.38
C ARG A 299 3.78 -4.18 -0.67
N ARG A 300 3.52 -5.14 0.20
CA ARG A 300 2.28 -5.91 0.20
C ARG A 300 1.47 -5.56 1.45
N SER A 301 0.21 -5.22 1.25
CA SER A 301 -0.74 -4.98 2.34
C SER A 301 -1.96 -5.88 2.23
N GLU A 302 -2.49 -6.25 3.38
CA GLU A 302 -3.67 -7.09 3.49
C GLU A 302 -4.92 -6.26 3.71
N MET A 303 -6.00 -6.63 3.03
CA MET A 303 -7.33 -6.24 3.39
C MET A 303 -8.07 -7.45 4.00
N ASP A 304 -8.46 -7.32 5.24
CA ASP A 304 -9.25 -8.34 5.96
C ASP A 304 -10.76 -8.04 5.91
N GLN A 305 -11.54 -8.65 6.80
CA GLN A 305 -12.99 -8.51 6.86
C GLN A 305 -13.48 -7.18 7.46
N THR A 306 -12.60 -6.22 7.77
CA THR A 306 -12.99 -4.94 8.38
C THR A 306 -13.94 -4.14 7.47
N TRP A 307 -13.86 -4.33 6.15
CA TRP A 307 -14.78 -3.71 5.21
C TRP A 307 -16.27 -4.08 5.47
N GLN A 308 -16.54 -5.16 6.20
CA GLN A 308 -17.91 -5.57 6.60
C GLN A 308 -18.42 -4.88 7.86
N LYS A 309 -17.60 -4.05 8.53
CA LYS A 309 -18.03 -3.31 9.73
C LYS A 309 -19.06 -2.24 9.36
N PRO A 310 -19.99 -1.90 10.27
CA PRO A 310 -21.09 -0.97 9.98
C PRO A 310 -20.64 0.40 9.43
N TRP A 311 -19.56 0.96 9.96
CA TRP A 311 -19.02 2.24 9.51
C TRP A 311 -18.47 2.17 8.09
N TYR A 312 -17.86 1.05 7.70
CA TYR A 312 -17.39 0.85 6.33
C TYR A 312 -18.56 0.64 5.37
N GLN A 313 -19.61 -0.06 5.83
CA GLN A 313 -20.81 -0.37 5.08
C GLN A 313 -21.72 0.85 4.84
N LEU A 314 -21.47 1.97 5.51
CA LEU A 314 -22.21 3.21 5.25
C LEU A 314 -22.09 3.65 3.79
N ASN A 315 -20.89 3.59 3.22
CA ASN A 315 -20.64 3.85 1.80
C ASN A 315 -19.40 3.05 1.34
N VAL A 316 -19.62 1.84 0.89
CA VAL A 316 -18.55 0.91 0.52
C VAL A 316 -17.70 1.41 -0.65
N PRO A 317 -18.27 1.92 -1.75
CA PRO A 317 -17.49 2.47 -2.86
C PRO A 317 -16.55 3.61 -2.43
N LEU A 318 -17.05 4.55 -1.62
CA LEU A 318 -16.26 5.66 -1.11
C LEU A 318 -15.08 5.18 -0.25
N ASN A 319 -15.33 4.22 0.63
CA ASN A 319 -14.29 3.70 1.53
C ASN A 319 -13.22 2.90 0.78
N PHE A 320 -13.59 2.11 -0.22
CA PHE A 320 -12.62 1.40 -1.08
C PHE A 320 -11.79 2.37 -1.92
N TYR A 321 -12.41 3.43 -2.44
CA TYR A 321 -11.71 4.45 -3.23
C TYR A 321 -10.62 5.17 -2.42
N TRP A 322 -10.99 5.70 -1.28
CA TRP A 322 -10.02 6.39 -0.41
C TRP A 322 -9.03 5.43 0.22
N GLY A 323 -9.41 4.17 0.44
CA GLY A 323 -8.50 3.11 0.83
C GLY A 323 -7.44 2.82 -0.23
N ALA A 324 -7.84 2.77 -1.52
CA ALA A 324 -6.91 2.62 -2.64
C ALA A 324 -5.93 3.79 -2.75
N ILE A 325 -6.44 5.01 -2.64
CA ILE A 325 -5.62 6.24 -2.68
C ILE A 325 -4.61 6.26 -1.52
N ASN A 326 -5.06 5.97 -0.29
CA ASN A 326 -4.18 5.90 0.87
C ASN A 326 -3.10 4.83 0.71
N ALA A 327 -3.46 3.66 0.20
CA ALA A 327 -2.52 2.59 -0.07
C ALA A 327 -1.44 3.02 -1.07
N LEU A 328 -1.84 3.67 -2.15
CA LEU A 328 -0.93 4.21 -3.17
C LEU A 328 -0.02 5.30 -2.61
N ASN A 329 -0.57 6.21 -1.81
CA ASN A 329 0.21 7.25 -1.12
C ASN A 329 1.26 6.64 -0.19
N GLY A 330 0.91 5.55 0.51
CA GLY A 330 1.83 4.76 1.32
C GLY A 330 2.81 3.91 0.53
N GLY A 331 2.82 4.00 -0.81
CA GLY A 331 3.75 3.25 -1.68
C GLY A 331 3.42 1.76 -1.81
N GLN A 332 2.19 1.35 -1.55
CA GLN A 332 1.78 -0.04 -1.71
C GLN A 332 1.82 -0.45 -3.19
N SER A 333 2.33 -1.66 -3.44
CA SER A 333 2.43 -2.25 -4.77
C SER A 333 1.52 -3.47 -4.94
N VAL A 334 1.21 -4.14 -3.84
CA VAL A 334 0.34 -5.31 -3.81
C VAL A 334 -0.78 -5.10 -2.78
N TRP A 335 -2.01 -5.11 -3.25
CA TRP A 335 -3.20 -5.07 -2.42
C TRP A 335 -3.84 -6.45 -2.39
N ASP A 336 -3.63 -7.14 -1.30
CA ASP A 336 -4.10 -8.50 -1.08
C ASP A 336 -5.51 -8.47 -0.48
N VAL A 337 -6.52 -8.78 -1.29
CA VAL A 337 -7.94 -8.58 -1.00
C VAL A 337 -8.63 -9.87 -0.61
N THR A 338 -9.50 -9.81 0.40
CA THR A 338 -10.27 -10.97 0.83
C THR A 338 -11.30 -11.40 -0.22
N LYS A 339 -11.56 -12.71 -0.27
CA LYS A 339 -12.58 -13.29 -1.15
C LYS A 339 -13.93 -12.57 -1.07
N SER A 340 -14.39 -12.26 0.15
CA SER A 340 -15.69 -11.62 0.35
C SER A 340 -15.80 -10.25 -0.31
N ALA A 341 -14.73 -9.48 -0.36
CA ALA A 341 -14.70 -8.18 -1.03
C ALA A 341 -14.68 -8.36 -2.56
N ILE A 342 -13.89 -9.31 -3.07
CA ILE A 342 -13.88 -9.60 -4.51
C ILE A 342 -15.25 -10.09 -4.99
N ASP A 343 -15.89 -11.01 -4.26
CA ASP A 343 -17.25 -11.50 -4.59
C ASP A 343 -18.28 -10.34 -4.67
N ALA A 344 -18.16 -9.35 -3.79
CA ALA A 344 -19.14 -8.27 -3.67
C ALA A 344 -18.87 -7.07 -4.59
N CYS A 345 -17.66 -6.94 -5.14
CA CYS A 345 -17.19 -5.67 -5.70
C CYS A 345 -18.04 -5.16 -6.87
N LYS A 346 -18.48 -6.05 -7.77
CA LYS A 346 -19.30 -5.67 -8.92
C LYS A 346 -20.73 -5.33 -8.52
N GLU A 347 -21.33 -6.13 -7.63
CA GLU A 347 -22.71 -5.91 -7.17
C GLU A 347 -22.82 -4.60 -6.38
N GLN A 348 -21.79 -4.27 -5.59
CA GLN A 348 -21.77 -3.06 -4.76
C GLN A 348 -21.06 -1.88 -5.42
N GLY A 349 -20.56 -2.02 -6.64
CA GLY A 349 -20.02 -0.92 -7.45
C GLY A 349 -18.71 -0.33 -6.94
N PHE A 350 -17.79 -1.15 -6.38
CA PHE A 350 -16.49 -0.68 -5.92
C PHE A 350 -15.28 -1.31 -6.63
N ASP A 351 -15.51 -2.14 -7.65
CA ASP A 351 -14.44 -2.76 -8.44
C ASP A 351 -13.56 -1.72 -9.16
N TYR A 352 -14.11 -0.55 -9.48
CA TYR A 352 -13.35 0.54 -10.08
C TYR A 352 -12.17 0.99 -9.18
N SER A 353 -12.28 0.88 -7.86
CA SER A 353 -11.19 1.17 -6.92
C SER A 353 -10.00 0.22 -7.12
N PHE A 354 -10.26 -1.00 -7.55
CA PHE A 354 -9.24 -1.99 -7.89
C PHE A 354 -8.53 -1.64 -9.20
N TYR A 355 -9.27 -1.18 -10.21
CA TYR A 355 -8.68 -0.69 -11.44
C TYR A 355 -7.84 0.58 -11.21
N PHE A 356 -8.35 1.49 -10.40
CA PHE A 356 -7.61 2.70 -10.00
C PHE A 356 -6.29 2.32 -9.28
N PHE A 357 -6.34 1.41 -8.32
CA PHE A 357 -5.15 0.92 -7.65
C PHE A 357 -4.15 0.30 -8.64
N ASN A 358 -4.62 -0.56 -9.54
CA ASN A 358 -3.79 -1.23 -10.54
C ASN A 358 -3.06 -0.27 -11.47
N ARG A 359 -3.70 0.84 -11.83
CA ARG A 359 -3.11 1.86 -12.70
C ARG A 359 -1.84 2.45 -12.11
N TYR A 360 -1.83 2.66 -10.81
CA TYR A 360 -0.73 3.33 -10.12
C TYR A 360 0.22 2.39 -9.37
N ALA A 361 -0.21 1.20 -8.99
CA ALA A 361 0.57 0.28 -8.16
C ALA A 361 1.92 -0.09 -8.77
N GLY A 362 1.97 -0.27 -10.10
CA GLY A 362 3.20 -0.55 -10.83
C GLY A 362 4.06 0.67 -11.16
N GLN A 363 3.58 1.87 -10.88
CA GLN A 363 4.29 3.14 -11.13
C GLN A 363 5.29 3.41 -9.98
N ILE A 364 6.37 2.63 -9.91
CA ILE A 364 7.32 2.68 -8.79
C ILE A 364 8.37 3.77 -9.01
N TYR A 365 8.85 3.92 -10.25
CA TYR A 365 9.90 4.89 -10.58
C TYR A 365 9.31 6.05 -11.38
N PRO A 366 9.53 7.29 -10.96
CA PRO A 366 8.99 8.45 -11.67
C PRO A 366 9.47 8.53 -13.11
N LYS A 367 10.71 8.11 -13.39
CA LYS A 367 11.28 8.15 -14.74
C LYS A 367 10.56 7.25 -15.75
N THR A 368 10.10 6.09 -15.32
CA THR A 368 9.40 5.10 -16.17
C THR A 368 7.89 5.14 -15.97
N ALA A 369 7.41 5.86 -14.96
CA ALA A 369 5.98 6.00 -14.71
C ALA A 369 5.28 6.70 -15.88
N THR A 370 4.13 6.15 -16.28
CA THR A 370 3.25 6.75 -17.28
C THR A 370 2.22 7.67 -16.66
N ASP A 371 1.94 7.49 -15.37
CA ASP A 371 0.84 8.11 -14.65
C ASP A 371 1.28 8.72 -13.33
N ALA A 372 0.67 9.85 -12.99
CA ALA A 372 0.83 10.53 -11.72
C ALA A 372 -0.52 11.06 -11.25
N PHE A 373 -0.73 11.16 -9.94
CA PHE A 373 -1.96 11.76 -9.38
C PHE A 373 -1.69 12.55 -8.11
N CYS A 374 -2.59 13.48 -7.82
CA CYS A 374 -2.74 14.17 -6.55
C CYS A 374 -4.23 14.17 -6.16
N ALA A 375 -4.59 13.41 -5.13
CA ALA A 375 -5.90 13.46 -4.51
C ALA A 375 -5.88 14.50 -3.40
N LEU A 376 -6.78 15.47 -3.49
CA LEU A 376 -6.82 16.63 -2.62
C LEU A 376 -7.46 16.27 -1.27
N HIS A 377 -6.64 16.31 -0.23
CA HIS A 377 -6.94 15.80 1.10
C HIS A 377 -6.38 16.72 2.18
N LYS A 378 -6.97 16.69 3.35
CA LYS A 378 -6.41 17.22 4.59
C LYS A 378 -6.75 16.27 5.73
N GLY A 379 -5.73 15.77 6.42
CA GLY A 379 -5.87 15.07 7.68
C GLY A 379 -5.66 16.03 8.85
N LEU A 380 -6.44 15.85 9.92
CA LEU A 380 -6.29 16.59 11.16
C LEU A 380 -5.57 15.71 12.17
N ASP A 381 -4.23 15.81 12.20
CA ASP A 381 -3.40 15.00 13.09
C ASP A 381 -3.30 15.61 14.48
N ALA A 382 -4.01 15.05 15.45
CA ALA A 382 -3.98 15.52 16.83
C ALA A 382 -2.60 15.38 17.52
N ALA A 383 -1.68 14.61 16.97
CA ALA A 383 -0.30 14.53 17.44
C ALA A 383 0.55 15.73 17.03
N ASP A 384 0.13 16.48 16.01
CA ASP A 384 0.89 17.62 15.50
C ASP A 384 0.75 18.83 16.42
N THR A 385 1.75 19.07 17.27
CA THR A 385 1.80 20.23 18.18
C THR A 385 2.22 21.52 17.50
N LYS A 386 2.77 21.44 16.29
CA LYS A 386 3.14 22.62 15.50
C LYS A 386 1.90 23.22 14.83
N ALA A 387 1.10 22.41 14.17
CA ALA A 387 -0.17 22.83 13.58
C ALA A 387 -1.23 23.16 14.64
N TYR A 388 -1.20 22.42 15.76
CA TYR A 388 -2.18 22.55 16.87
C TYR A 388 -1.44 22.74 18.21
N PRO A 389 -0.99 23.96 18.53
CA PRO A 389 -0.25 24.26 19.76
C PRO A 389 -1.02 23.86 21.03
N GLU A 390 -0.32 23.24 22.00
CA GLU A 390 -0.93 22.77 23.24
C GLU A 390 -1.59 23.89 24.06
N ALA A 391 -1.03 25.12 23.98
CA ALA A 391 -1.60 26.29 24.67
C ALA A 391 -3.03 26.61 24.21
N GLU A 392 -3.36 26.35 22.94
CA GLU A 392 -4.67 26.62 22.36
C GLU A 392 -5.57 25.37 22.38
N PHE A 393 -5.01 24.24 21.95
CA PHE A 393 -5.78 23.01 21.73
C PHE A 393 -5.76 22.05 22.92
N GLY A 394 -4.88 22.26 23.90
CA GLY A 394 -4.68 21.38 25.05
C GLY A 394 -3.60 20.31 24.83
N PRO A 395 -3.22 19.57 25.88
CA PRO A 395 -2.11 18.63 25.86
C PRO A 395 -2.24 17.58 24.76
N ALA A 396 -1.13 17.33 24.03
CA ALA A 396 -1.05 16.36 22.94
C ALA A 396 -0.95 14.91 23.47
N GLN A 397 -2.02 14.44 24.06
CA GLN A 397 -2.17 13.09 24.59
C GLN A 397 -3.31 12.37 23.88
N ARG A 398 -3.12 11.08 23.52
CA ARG A 398 -4.10 10.26 22.78
C ARG A 398 -5.49 10.24 23.41
N LYS A 399 -5.57 10.27 24.74
CA LYS A 399 -6.84 10.29 25.50
C LYS A 399 -7.43 11.68 25.73
N ASN A 400 -6.88 12.72 25.14
CA ASN A 400 -7.41 14.09 25.30
C ASN A 400 -8.50 14.37 24.24
N GLU A 401 -9.73 13.99 24.54
CA GLU A 401 -10.88 14.23 23.67
C GLU A 401 -11.12 15.72 23.41
N GLY A 402 -10.93 16.56 24.44
CA GLY A 402 -11.10 18.01 24.32
C GLY A 402 -10.18 18.62 23.27
N ARG A 403 -8.96 18.09 23.09
CA ARG A 403 -8.05 18.51 22.04
C ARG A 403 -8.60 18.17 20.65
N MET A 404 -9.06 16.94 20.44
CA MET A 404 -9.64 16.52 19.17
C MET A 404 -10.88 17.32 18.80
N LEU A 405 -11.78 17.56 19.76
CA LEU A 405 -12.96 18.39 19.55
C LEU A 405 -12.60 19.82 19.13
N LYS A 406 -11.61 20.45 19.78
CA LYS A 406 -11.17 21.81 19.42
C LYS A 406 -10.56 21.85 18.02
N ILE A 407 -9.73 20.87 17.67
CA ILE A 407 -9.13 20.78 16.33
C ILE A 407 -10.22 20.63 15.28
N CYS A 408 -11.17 19.72 15.47
CA CYS A 408 -12.28 19.53 14.55
C CYS A 408 -13.13 20.80 14.40
N ALA A 409 -13.44 21.48 15.52
CA ALA A 409 -14.22 22.72 15.54
C ALA A 409 -13.55 23.85 14.75
N ALA A 410 -12.22 23.95 14.76
CA ALA A 410 -11.49 24.95 14.00
C ALA A 410 -11.71 24.85 12.47
N TYR A 411 -12.06 23.65 11.98
CA TYR A 411 -12.34 23.40 10.57
C TYR A 411 -13.82 23.14 10.27
N ALA A 412 -14.72 23.36 11.22
CA ALA A 412 -16.15 23.07 11.05
C ALA A 412 -16.78 23.84 9.87
N LYS A 413 -16.33 25.08 9.60
CA LYS A 413 -16.77 25.86 8.43
C LYS A 413 -16.47 25.21 7.07
N TYR A 414 -15.50 24.33 7.05
CA TYR A 414 -15.09 23.57 5.87
C TYR A 414 -15.67 22.13 5.84
N GLY A 415 -16.58 21.82 6.74
CA GLY A 415 -17.27 20.54 6.80
C GLY A 415 -16.63 19.48 7.69
N ALA A 416 -15.55 19.81 8.43
CA ALA A 416 -15.01 18.88 9.41
C ALA A 416 -16.00 18.62 10.52
N ALA A 417 -16.18 17.36 10.89
CA ALA A 417 -17.09 16.95 11.95
C ALA A 417 -16.62 15.68 12.66
N VAL A 418 -17.15 15.45 13.83
CA VAL A 418 -17.12 14.17 14.52
C VAL A 418 -18.48 13.52 14.31
N ASP A 419 -18.53 12.35 13.66
CA ASP A 419 -19.78 11.78 13.17
C ASP A 419 -20.60 11.10 14.26
N ASP A 420 -19.95 10.54 15.27
CA ASP A 420 -20.59 9.89 16.40
C ASP A 420 -19.75 10.00 17.68
N GLU A 421 -20.32 9.61 18.82
CA GLU A 421 -19.64 9.67 20.12
C GLU A 421 -18.41 8.76 20.16
N ASP A 422 -18.45 7.62 19.48
CA ASP A 422 -17.33 6.67 19.43
C ASP A 422 -16.18 7.19 18.56
N ALA A 423 -16.43 8.12 17.64
CA ALA A 423 -15.41 8.72 16.80
C ALA A 423 -14.31 9.43 17.61
N LEU A 424 -14.62 9.94 18.78
CA LEU A 424 -13.65 10.54 19.70
C LEU A 424 -12.63 9.52 20.21
N LEU A 425 -13.04 8.27 20.37
CA LEU A 425 -12.19 7.20 20.86
C LEU A 425 -11.15 6.76 19.82
N LEU A 426 -11.34 7.04 18.54
CA LEU A 426 -10.42 6.68 17.47
C LEU A 426 -9.03 7.26 17.66
N GLY A 427 -8.94 8.49 18.19
CA GLY A 427 -7.65 9.12 18.48
C GLY A 427 -6.96 8.58 19.73
N GLN A 428 -7.69 7.88 20.59
CA GLN A 428 -7.20 7.39 21.88
C GLN A 428 -6.69 5.96 21.79
N VAL A 429 -7.47 5.11 21.13
CA VAL A 429 -7.23 3.66 21.12
C VAL A 429 -7.37 3.16 19.70
N ARG A 430 -6.33 2.49 19.21
CA ARG A 430 -6.39 1.70 18.00
C ARG A 430 -7.10 0.39 18.24
N GLN A 431 -8.33 0.43 18.68
CA GLN A 431 -9.08 -0.80 18.82
C GLN A 431 -9.80 -1.06 17.50
N ARG A 432 -9.39 -2.15 16.84
CA ARG A 432 -9.95 -2.59 15.56
C ARG A 432 -11.47 -2.67 15.55
N ASP A 433 -12.05 -2.94 16.70
CA ASP A 433 -13.48 -3.25 16.82
C ASP A 433 -14.34 -2.05 17.24
N THR A 434 -13.73 -0.95 17.69
CA THR A 434 -14.44 0.27 18.15
C THR A 434 -14.29 1.43 17.18
N GLN A 435 -13.67 1.24 16.03
CA GLN A 435 -13.55 2.30 15.02
C GLN A 435 -14.85 2.41 14.26
N THR A 436 -15.54 3.53 14.43
CA THR A 436 -16.82 3.81 13.81
C THR A 436 -16.82 5.19 13.16
N GLY A 437 -17.64 5.38 12.12
CA GLY A 437 -17.87 6.65 11.48
C GLY A 437 -16.71 7.18 10.61
N PHE A 438 -16.86 8.42 10.18
CA PHE A 438 -15.91 9.19 9.38
C PHE A 438 -15.30 10.30 10.24
N ASN A 439 -14.48 9.94 11.19
CA ASN A 439 -13.80 10.90 12.04
C ASN A 439 -12.75 11.70 11.26
N ASP A 440 -12.79 13.00 11.32
CA ASP A 440 -11.86 13.88 10.58
C ASP A 440 -10.59 14.21 11.35
N VAL A 441 -10.58 13.98 12.65
CA VAL A 441 -9.43 14.20 13.53
C VAL A 441 -9.02 12.90 14.19
N GLY A 442 -7.72 12.66 14.28
CA GLY A 442 -7.17 11.46 14.91
C GLY A 442 -5.73 11.64 15.29
N TRP A 443 -5.06 10.55 15.57
CA TRP A 443 -3.68 10.54 16.03
C TRP A 443 -2.78 9.88 14.98
N ASP A 444 -1.71 10.54 14.56
CA ASP A 444 -0.80 10.12 13.48
C ASP A 444 -1.48 10.02 12.10
N ILE A 445 -2.48 10.85 11.83
CA ILE A 445 -3.14 10.94 10.52
C ILE A 445 -2.19 11.63 9.53
N TRP A 446 -2.19 11.17 8.28
CA TRP A 446 -1.47 11.85 7.21
C TRP A 446 -2.08 13.24 6.95
N PRO A 447 -1.32 14.35 7.15
CA PRO A 447 -1.89 15.70 7.13
C PRO A 447 -2.10 16.25 5.72
N ASP A 448 -1.32 15.78 4.73
CA ASP A 448 -1.23 16.37 3.40
C ASP A 448 -2.14 15.67 2.39
N ASN A 449 -2.14 16.19 1.16
CA ASN A 449 -2.74 15.51 0.03
C ASN A 449 -2.14 14.11 -0.14
N TYR A 450 -2.91 13.20 -0.72
CA TYR A 450 -2.40 11.90 -1.16
C TYR A 450 -1.95 11.99 -2.61
N GLY A 451 -0.74 11.53 -2.91
CA GLY A 451 -0.22 11.66 -4.25
C GLY A 451 0.81 10.61 -4.64
N ARG A 452 0.98 10.47 -5.95
CA ARG A 452 2.09 9.72 -6.53
C ARG A 452 2.67 10.53 -7.69
N PHE A 453 3.89 11.03 -7.51
CA PHE A 453 4.66 11.82 -8.47
C PHE A 453 4.03 13.17 -8.86
N LEU A 454 2.88 13.54 -8.33
CA LEU A 454 2.25 14.84 -8.47
C LEU A 454 1.90 15.40 -7.10
N TYR A 455 2.29 16.64 -6.83
CA TYR A 455 2.20 17.28 -5.52
C TYR A 455 1.62 18.69 -5.64
N GLN A 456 0.72 19.08 -4.75
CA GLN A 456 0.30 20.48 -4.60
C GLN A 456 1.38 21.25 -3.81
N ILE A 457 1.74 22.43 -4.28
CA ILE A 457 2.69 23.34 -3.63
C ILE A 457 1.95 24.20 -2.61
N ASP A 458 2.45 24.28 -1.38
CA ASP A 458 1.90 25.13 -0.31
C ASP A 458 0.37 24.98 -0.19
N ALA A 459 -0.12 23.75 -0.05
CA ALA A 459 -1.55 23.43 -0.17
C ALA A 459 -2.44 24.26 0.76
N ASP A 460 -2.05 24.47 2.01
CA ASP A 460 -2.84 25.21 2.99
C ASP A 460 -2.80 26.73 2.76
N ASP A 461 -1.75 27.26 2.09
CA ASP A 461 -1.64 28.66 1.73
C ASP A 461 -2.39 29.00 0.44
N THR A 462 -2.55 28.02 -0.45
CA THR A 462 -3.08 28.21 -1.81
C THR A 462 -4.50 27.69 -1.99
N SER A 463 -5.05 26.96 -1.02
CA SER A 463 -6.40 26.41 -1.05
C SER A 463 -6.96 26.21 0.35
N VAL A 464 -8.24 25.96 0.47
CA VAL A 464 -8.88 25.54 1.70
C VAL A 464 -9.23 24.05 1.65
N PRO A 465 -9.04 23.31 2.76
CA PRO A 465 -9.50 21.93 2.83
C PRO A 465 -11.02 21.87 2.95
N LEU A 466 -11.61 20.82 2.40
CA LEU A 466 -13.05 20.59 2.46
C LEU A 466 -13.32 19.12 2.80
N TRP A 467 -14.27 18.91 3.67
CA TRP A 467 -14.82 17.61 4.03
C TRP A 467 -16.30 17.54 3.69
N ARG A 468 -16.80 16.36 3.35
CA ARG A 468 -18.23 16.14 3.13
C ARG A 468 -18.85 17.13 2.14
N VAL A 469 -18.21 17.29 0.97
CA VAL A 469 -18.71 18.18 -0.08
C VAL A 469 -20.12 17.75 -0.49
N GLY A 470 -21.07 18.66 -0.32
CA GLY A 470 -22.49 18.40 -0.56
C GLY A 470 -23.28 17.92 0.68
N GLY A 471 -22.63 17.81 1.85
CA GLY A 471 -23.29 17.44 3.10
C GLY A 471 -22.74 16.15 3.75
N PRO A 472 -23.39 15.65 4.79
CA PRO A 472 -22.99 14.42 5.47
C PRO A 472 -22.88 13.23 4.50
N ILE A 473 -21.94 12.34 4.78
CA ILE A 473 -21.77 11.12 3.96
C ILE A 473 -22.98 10.20 4.13
N THR A 474 -23.52 9.77 3.02
CA THR A 474 -24.66 8.86 2.92
C THR A 474 -24.29 7.67 2.02
N PRO A 475 -25.10 6.61 1.96
CA PRO A 475 -24.87 5.48 1.04
C PRO A 475 -24.80 5.88 -0.44
N THR A 476 -25.33 7.04 -0.81
CA THR A 476 -25.38 7.56 -2.18
C THR A 476 -24.42 8.72 -2.43
N SER A 477 -23.63 9.12 -1.44
CA SER A 477 -22.60 10.15 -1.64
C SER A 477 -21.56 9.69 -2.66
N SER A 478 -21.16 10.60 -3.55
CA SER A 478 -20.08 10.35 -4.48
C SER A 478 -18.79 10.02 -3.71
N ILE A 479 -17.97 9.16 -4.28
CA ILE A 479 -16.64 8.82 -3.75
C ILE A 479 -15.73 10.04 -3.60
N TYR A 480 -15.93 11.07 -4.41
CA TYR A 480 -15.16 12.32 -4.37
C TYR A 480 -15.62 13.25 -3.23
N SER A 481 -16.78 12.99 -2.62
CA SER A 481 -17.38 13.91 -1.65
C SER A 481 -16.70 13.89 -0.28
N ARG A 482 -15.85 12.89 0.01
CA ARG A 482 -15.26 12.74 1.35
C ARG A 482 -14.21 13.80 1.66
N PHE A 483 -13.30 14.05 0.72
CA PHE A 483 -12.23 15.03 0.81
C PHE A 483 -12.10 15.80 -0.49
N ALA A 484 -11.79 17.08 -0.36
CA ALA A 484 -11.51 17.97 -1.48
C ALA A 484 -10.70 19.18 -1.00
N ARG A 485 -10.28 20.02 -1.93
CA ARG A 485 -9.81 21.38 -1.67
C ARG A 485 -10.51 22.35 -2.60
N GLY A 486 -10.66 23.59 -2.17
CA GLY A 486 -11.31 24.63 -2.97
C GLY A 486 -10.54 25.92 -2.99
N PHE A 487 -10.92 26.80 -3.89
CA PHE A 487 -10.56 28.20 -3.81
C PHE A 487 -11.28 28.85 -2.61
N GLU A 488 -10.76 29.96 -2.15
CA GLU A 488 -11.40 30.88 -1.20
C GLU A 488 -11.00 32.30 -1.62
N HIS A 489 -11.74 32.85 -2.59
CA HIS A 489 -11.47 34.15 -3.19
C HIS A 489 -11.37 35.26 -2.12
N ALA A 490 -12.26 35.22 -1.14
CA ALA A 490 -12.28 36.19 -0.03
C ALA A 490 -10.97 36.26 0.78
N SER A 491 -10.14 35.21 0.74
CA SER A 491 -8.82 35.16 1.40
C SER A 491 -7.66 35.20 0.40
N GLY A 492 -7.94 35.44 -0.88
CA GLY A 492 -6.94 35.51 -1.94
C GLY A 492 -6.37 34.15 -2.38
N LYS A 493 -7.06 33.05 -2.07
CA LYS A 493 -6.67 31.70 -2.48
C LYS A 493 -7.31 31.34 -3.82
N ASP A 494 -6.82 32.00 -4.88
CA ASP A 494 -7.36 31.90 -6.24
C ASP A 494 -6.52 31.04 -7.19
N THR A 495 -5.42 30.44 -6.68
CA THR A 495 -4.56 29.61 -7.54
C THR A 495 -3.96 28.47 -6.75
N MET A 496 -4.21 27.24 -7.19
CA MET A 496 -3.54 26.04 -6.70
C MET A 496 -2.39 25.68 -7.64
N PHE A 497 -1.21 25.51 -7.11
CA PHE A 497 0.00 25.19 -7.86
C PHE A 497 0.39 23.73 -7.67
N PHE A 498 0.79 23.05 -8.75
CA PHE A 498 1.17 21.65 -8.73
C PHE A 498 2.51 21.44 -9.41
N LYS A 499 3.30 20.52 -8.88
CA LYS A 499 4.56 20.08 -9.47
C LYS A 499 4.63 18.58 -9.60
N LEU A 500 5.21 18.11 -10.69
CA LEU A 500 5.59 16.72 -10.88
C LEU A 500 6.94 16.44 -10.19
N HIS A 501 7.15 15.18 -9.83
CA HIS A 501 8.46 14.72 -9.45
C HIS A 501 9.46 14.94 -10.61
N GLU A 502 10.65 15.44 -10.32
CA GLU A 502 11.65 15.81 -11.35
C GLU A 502 11.94 14.67 -12.34
N GLY A 503 12.04 13.44 -11.85
CA GLY A 503 12.23 12.27 -12.69
C GLY A 503 11.05 11.93 -13.59
N PHE A 504 9.83 12.42 -13.30
CA PHE A 504 8.66 12.20 -14.16
C PHE A 504 8.72 13.06 -15.43
N SER A 505 9.27 14.24 -15.39
CA SER A 505 9.33 15.19 -16.51
C SER A 505 10.76 15.47 -17.00
N GLU A 506 11.61 14.45 -17.09
CA GLU A 506 12.98 14.60 -17.57
C GLU A 506 13.06 15.18 -19.00
N GLY A 507 14.10 15.99 -19.25
CA GLY A 507 14.37 16.62 -20.54
C GLY A 507 13.58 17.91 -20.76
N ASN A 508 14.04 18.73 -21.71
CA ASN A 508 13.41 20.02 -22.05
C ASN A 508 12.59 19.95 -23.33
N GLU A 509 12.45 18.77 -23.92
CA GLU A 509 11.70 18.58 -25.16
C GLU A 509 10.19 18.60 -24.86
N PRO A 510 9.40 19.20 -25.76
CA PRO A 510 7.95 19.15 -25.68
C PRO A 510 7.40 17.73 -25.66
N LYS A 511 6.39 17.51 -24.85
CA LYS A 511 5.78 16.18 -24.62
C LYS A 511 4.27 16.24 -24.78
N VAL A 512 3.71 15.16 -25.29
CA VAL A 512 2.25 14.96 -25.25
C VAL A 512 1.88 14.53 -23.83
N MET A 513 0.96 15.25 -23.20
CA MET A 513 0.47 14.96 -21.85
C MET A 513 -1.05 15.10 -21.81
N THR A 514 -1.70 14.16 -21.17
CA THR A 514 -3.14 14.26 -20.86
C THR A 514 -3.32 14.54 -19.39
N MET A 515 -4.11 15.55 -19.07
CA MET A 515 -4.46 15.96 -17.72
C MET A 515 -5.95 15.77 -17.49
N THR A 516 -6.33 15.22 -16.35
CA THR A 516 -7.72 15.07 -15.91
C THR A 516 -7.89 15.77 -14.57
N VAL A 517 -8.92 16.58 -14.42
CA VAL A 517 -9.27 17.29 -13.19
C VAL A 517 -10.68 16.88 -12.78
N VAL A 518 -10.84 16.38 -11.57
CA VAL A 518 -12.14 16.09 -10.96
C VAL A 518 -12.55 17.28 -10.09
N TRP A 519 -13.68 17.91 -10.43
CA TRP A 519 -14.17 19.10 -9.76
C TRP A 519 -15.68 19.04 -9.50
N TYR A 520 -16.13 19.79 -8.51
CA TYR A 520 -17.53 19.85 -8.10
C TYR A 520 -18.16 21.15 -8.60
N ASP A 521 -19.14 21.04 -9.50
CA ASP A 521 -19.85 22.17 -10.09
C ASP A 521 -20.92 22.72 -9.12
N ARG A 522 -20.45 23.54 -8.15
CA ARG A 522 -21.30 24.07 -7.11
C ARG A 522 -22.14 25.25 -7.56
N THR A 523 -21.60 26.12 -8.41
CA THR A 523 -22.13 27.45 -8.68
C THR A 523 -22.25 27.71 -10.16
N ALA A 524 -23.47 28.02 -10.63
CA ALA A 524 -23.70 28.36 -12.03
C ALA A 524 -22.89 29.60 -12.44
N GLY A 525 -22.23 29.50 -13.59
CA GLY A 525 -21.38 30.56 -14.15
C GLY A 525 -20.08 30.81 -13.38
N SER A 526 -19.65 29.87 -12.45
CA SER A 526 -18.27 29.90 -11.96
C SER A 526 -17.31 29.59 -13.08
N THR A 527 -16.11 30.18 -13.03
CA THR A 527 -15.10 29.99 -14.08
C THR A 527 -13.74 29.74 -13.50
N TRP A 528 -13.08 28.71 -14.01
CA TRP A 528 -11.69 28.38 -13.69
C TRP A 528 -10.95 27.91 -14.94
N LYS A 529 -9.63 27.89 -14.88
CA LYS A 529 -8.77 27.38 -15.96
C LYS A 529 -7.65 26.50 -15.43
N LEU A 530 -7.14 25.64 -16.31
CA LEU A 530 -5.93 24.85 -16.11
C LEU A 530 -4.81 25.42 -16.96
N ASP A 531 -3.77 25.91 -16.32
CA ASP A 531 -2.54 26.37 -16.97
C ASP A 531 -1.42 25.32 -16.78
N TYR A 532 -0.51 25.20 -17.78
CA TYR A 532 0.62 24.25 -17.74
C TYR A 532 1.91 24.90 -18.25
N ASP A 533 3.04 24.39 -17.79
CA ASP A 533 4.38 24.82 -18.20
C ASP A 533 4.73 24.31 -19.60
N ALA A 534 4.79 25.20 -20.56
CA ALA A 534 5.21 24.96 -21.94
C ALA A 534 6.68 25.40 -22.20
N GLY A 535 7.50 25.52 -21.16
CA GLY A 535 8.92 25.90 -21.25
C GLY A 535 9.12 27.35 -21.68
N LYS A 536 9.84 27.57 -22.75
CA LYS A 536 10.13 28.94 -23.26
C LYS A 536 8.89 29.76 -23.57
N GLY A 537 7.75 29.10 -23.77
CA GLY A 537 6.46 29.76 -23.94
C GLY A 537 5.80 30.23 -22.64
N GLY A 538 6.42 29.92 -21.48
CA GLY A 538 5.84 30.17 -20.16
C GLY A 538 4.64 29.30 -19.87
N MET A 539 3.79 29.75 -18.95
CA MET A 539 2.51 29.07 -18.67
C MET A 539 1.51 29.34 -19.79
N LYS A 540 0.89 28.26 -20.28
CA LYS A 540 -0.19 28.30 -21.27
C LYS A 540 -1.47 27.74 -20.70
N THR A 541 -2.62 28.27 -21.14
CA THR A 541 -3.91 27.72 -20.77
C THR A 541 -4.21 26.47 -21.61
N ALA A 542 -4.41 25.34 -20.95
CA ALA A 542 -4.84 24.10 -21.56
C ALA A 542 -6.36 23.99 -21.66
N LEU A 543 -7.09 24.52 -20.67
CA LEU A 543 -8.53 24.34 -20.52
C LEU A 543 -9.13 25.54 -19.81
N ASN A 544 -10.32 25.98 -20.26
CA ASN A 544 -11.20 26.91 -19.56
C ASN A 544 -12.54 26.22 -19.29
N VAL A 545 -13.03 26.33 -18.07
CA VAL A 545 -14.27 25.68 -17.63
C VAL A 545 -15.25 26.74 -17.13
N THR A 546 -16.52 26.53 -17.44
CA THR A 546 -17.63 27.34 -16.91
C THR A 546 -18.66 26.41 -16.29
N GLY A 547 -18.94 26.61 -15.02
CA GLY A 547 -19.88 25.83 -14.26
C GLY A 547 -21.34 26.05 -14.65
N LYS A 548 -22.14 24.99 -14.59
CA LYS A 548 -23.59 24.99 -14.77
C LYS A 548 -24.35 25.12 -13.46
N GLY A 549 -23.66 24.83 -12.33
CA GLY A 549 -24.22 24.83 -11.00
C GLY A 549 -25.11 23.61 -10.72
N ASP A 550 -24.84 22.48 -11.36
CA ASP A 550 -25.68 21.28 -11.27
C ASP A 550 -25.42 20.45 -10.01
N LYS A 551 -24.46 20.85 -9.20
CA LYS A 551 -24.04 20.19 -7.95
C LYS A 551 -23.61 18.73 -8.16
N GLN A 552 -22.94 18.47 -9.27
CA GLN A 552 -22.35 17.18 -9.60
C GLN A 552 -20.82 17.26 -9.67
N TRP A 553 -20.17 16.11 -9.55
CA TRP A 553 -18.76 15.97 -9.83
C TRP A 553 -18.54 15.74 -11.32
N HIS A 554 -17.63 16.51 -11.91
CA HIS A 554 -17.28 16.43 -13.33
C HIS A 554 -15.83 16.09 -13.51
N HIS A 555 -15.52 15.48 -14.66
CA HIS A 555 -14.17 15.13 -15.09
C HIS A 555 -13.84 15.96 -16.33
N GLU A 556 -12.95 16.92 -16.17
CA GLU A 556 -12.44 17.70 -17.29
C GLU A 556 -11.11 17.13 -17.76
N ARG A 557 -11.04 16.79 -19.05
CA ARG A 557 -9.85 16.20 -19.63
C ARG A 557 -9.34 17.00 -20.80
N VAL A 558 -8.02 17.21 -20.86
CA VAL A 558 -7.35 17.89 -21.95
C VAL A 558 -6.03 17.21 -22.27
N THR A 559 -5.72 17.10 -23.57
CA THR A 559 -4.41 16.67 -24.06
C THR A 559 -3.69 17.86 -24.67
N VAL A 560 -2.45 18.09 -24.24
CA VAL A 560 -1.54 19.11 -24.79
C VAL A 560 -0.34 18.41 -25.43
N GLU A 561 0.21 19.01 -26.50
CA GLU A 561 1.28 18.39 -27.29
C GLU A 561 2.65 19.02 -27.02
N ASP A 562 2.69 20.15 -26.34
CA ASP A 562 3.89 20.97 -26.13
C ASP A 562 4.23 21.20 -24.65
N ALA A 563 3.79 20.32 -23.77
CA ALA A 563 4.12 20.37 -22.34
C ALA A 563 5.61 20.11 -22.13
N VAL A 564 6.29 20.97 -21.38
CA VAL A 564 7.69 20.81 -20.98
C VAL A 564 7.79 20.34 -19.52
N LEU A 565 7.03 20.95 -18.63
CA LEU A 565 6.85 20.55 -17.21
C LEU A 565 8.20 20.47 -16.48
N ARG A 566 8.88 21.60 -16.44
CA ARG A 566 10.20 21.74 -15.79
C ARG A 566 10.17 22.76 -14.67
N GLN A 567 9.01 22.86 -14.00
CA GLN A 567 8.81 23.77 -12.87
C GLN A 567 9.02 25.24 -13.26
N GLY A 568 8.68 25.59 -14.51
CA GLY A 568 8.87 26.93 -15.08
C GLY A 568 7.81 27.95 -14.66
N GLY A 569 6.74 27.52 -14.01
CA GLY A 569 5.67 28.40 -13.55
C GLY A 569 5.93 29.07 -12.21
N THR A 570 4.99 29.90 -11.77
CA THR A 570 5.01 30.56 -10.46
C THR A 570 5.20 29.51 -9.34
N LYS A 571 5.99 29.81 -8.35
CA LYS A 571 6.39 28.90 -7.25
C LYS A 571 7.07 27.59 -7.70
N GLY A 572 7.55 27.52 -8.95
CA GLY A 572 8.09 26.27 -9.50
C GLY A 572 7.00 25.27 -9.89
N ALA A 573 5.85 25.74 -10.33
CA ALA A 573 4.76 24.86 -10.73
C ALA A 573 4.93 24.35 -12.16
N ASP A 574 4.45 23.12 -12.40
CA ASP A 574 4.24 22.53 -13.71
C ASP A 574 2.80 22.75 -14.20
N PHE A 575 1.85 22.87 -13.27
CA PHE A 575 0.44 23.14 -13.54
C PHE A 575 -0.12 24.15 -12.53
N ALA A 576 -1.18 24.81 -12.91
CA ALA A 576 -1.96 25.65 -12.01
C ALA A 576 -3.46 25.54 -12.33
N LEU A 577 -4.28 25.35 -11.30
CA LEU A 577 -5.71 25.61 -11.35
C LEU A 577 -5.92 27.05 -10.91
N VAL A 578 -6.52 27.86 -11.75
CA VAL A 578 -6.64 29.30 -11.55
C VAL A 578 -8.11 29.69 -11.55
N ASN A 579 -8.56 30.29 -10.46
CA ASN A 579 -9.86 30.96 -10.41
C ASN A 579 -9.87 32.17 -11.36
N THR A 580 -10.92 32.34 -12.14
CA THR A 580 -11.04 33.45 -13.09
C THR A 580 -12.23 34.36 -12.79
N ASP A 581 -12.92 34.13 -11.68
CA ASP A 581 -14.00 35.00 -11.20
C ASP A 581 -13.95 35.15 -9.65
N ASP A 582 -15.02 35.50 -8.99
CA ASP A 582 -15.15 35.70 -7.57
C ASP A 582 -15.78 34.50 -6.80
N LYS A 583 -15.97 33.35 -7.49
CA LYS A 583 -16.60 32.16 -6.93
C LYS A 583 -15.56 31.10 -6.60
N ASP A 584 -15.90 30.26 -5.63
CA ASP A 584 -15.00 29.23 -5.12
C ASP A 584 -15.34 27.88 -5.73
N ASP A 585 -14.49 27.39 -6.65
CA ASP A 585 -14.60 26.05 -7.21
C ASP A 585 -13.87 25.01 -6.34
N ILE A 586 -14.34 23.77 -6.41
CA ILE A 586 -13.91 22.67 -5.53
C ILE A 586 -13.35 21.53 -6.37
N PHE A 587 -12.20 20.98 -5.96
CA PHE A 587 -11.47 19.95 -6.68
C PHE A 587 -11.15 18.77 -5.76
N SER A 588 -11.20 17.53 -6.30
CA SER A 588 -10.93 16.30 -5.56
C SER A 588 -9.67 15.57 -6.04
N LEU A 589 -9.47 15.48 -7.35
CA LEU A 589 -8.38 14.70 -7.95
C LEU A 589 -7.81 15.39 -9.16
N ILE A 590 -6.49 15.37 -9.30
CA ILE A 590 -5.77 15.72 -10.53
C ILE A 590 -4.95 14.51 -10.94
N GLU A 591 -5.07 14.12 -12.21
CA GLU A 591 -4.29 13.04 -12.82
C GLU A 591 -3.51 13.56 -14.01
N VAL A 592 -2.33 13.00 -14.24
CA VAL A 592 -1.48 13.29 -15.38
C VAL A 592 -1.04 11.99 -16.01
N HIS A 593 -1.23 11.89 -17.33
CA HIS A 593 -0.79 10.75 -18.14
C HIS A 593 0.21 11.19 -19.20
N ARG A 594 1.30 10.44 -19.36
CA ARG A 594 2.24 10.64 -20.48
C ARG A 594 1.63 10.10 -21.76
N GLY A 595 1.39 10.98 -22.72
CA GLY A 595 0.79 10.62 -23.98
C GLY A 595 -0.70 10.98 -24.05
N LYS A 596 -1.33 10.50 -25.11
CA LYS A 596 -2.75 10.67 -25.34
C LYS A 596 -3.52 9.48 -24.80
N LEU A 597 -4.55 9.74 -24.02
CA LEU A 597 -5.50 8.71 -23.62
C LEU A 597 -6.54 8.51 -24.72
N GLU A 598 -6.58 7.31 -25.29
CA GLU A 598 -7.43 7.01 -26.47
C GLU A 598 -8.83 6.50 -26.10
N ALA A 599 -9.04 6.03 -24.88
CA ALA A 599 -10.33 5.53 -24.41
C ALA A 599 -10.69 6.10 -23.04
N PRO A 600 -11.97 6.14 -22.66
CA PRO A 600 -12.34 6.44 -21.28
C PRO A 600 -11.68 5.39 -20.36
N GLU A 601 -10.84 5.87 -19.46
CA GLU A 601 -10.28 5.01 -18.45
C GLU A 601 -11.32 4.69 -17.38
N VAL A 602 -11.04 3.66 -16.58
CA VAL A 602 -11.96 3.24 -15.52
C VAL A 602 -12.23 4.35 -14.50
N SER A 603 -11.31 5.30 -14.37
CA SER A 603 -11.54 6.55 -13.61
C SER A 603 -12.69 7.41 -14.13
N ASP A 604 -13.06 7.25 -15.41
CA ASP A 604 -14.19 7.96 -16.02
C ASP A 604 -15.52 7.19 -15.87
N ILE A 605 -15.48 5.96 -15.40
CA ILE A 605 -16.68 5.24 -15.01
C ILE A 605 -17.11 5.85 -13.69
N ALA A 606 -17.96 6.89 -13.76
CA ALA A 606 -18.64 7.39 -12.59
C ALA A 606 -19.24 6.17 -11.84
N PRO A 607 -18.99 6.02 -10.53
CA PRO A 607 -19.61 4.93 -9.79
C PRO A 607 -21.09 4.96 -10.08
N VAL A 608 -21.62 3.84 -10.58
CA VAL A 608 -23.06 3.68 -10.81
C VAL A 608 -23.68 3.94 -9.45
N THR A 609 -24.34 5.08 -9.30
CA THR A 609 -25.14 5.36 -8.10
C THR A 609 -26.15 4.23 -8.04
N PRO A 610 -26.18 3.39 -7.00
CA PRO A 610 -27.19 2.34 -6.91
C PRO A 610 -28.55 3.02 -7.07
N GLU A 611 -29.34 2.61 -8.07
CA GLU A 611 -30.69 3.14 -8.24
C GLU A 611 -31.39 3.05 -6.89
N ALA A 612 -31.82 4.20 -6.38
CA ALA A 612 -32.59 4.30 -5.15
C ALA A 612 -33.90 3.52 -5.34
N GLY A 613 -33.90 2.22 -5.03
CA GLY A 613 -35.09 1.39 -5.23
C GLY A 613 -34.91 -0.12 -5.00
N LYS A 614 -33.70 -0.64 -5.02
CA LYS A 614 -33.49 -2.07 -4.75
C LYS A 614 -32.79 -2.33 -3.42
N ALA A 615 -33.33 -1.76 -2.33
CA ALA A 615 -33.07 -2.29 -0.98
C ALA A 615 -33.67 -3.70 -0.95
N THR A 616 -32.82 -4.68 -1.21
CA THR A 616 -33.18 -6.08 -1.33
C THR A 616 -33.84 -6.56 -0.04
N LYS A 617 -34.98 -7.21 -0.16
CA LYS A 617 -35.69 -7.96 0.89
C LYS A 617 -34.83 -9.04 1.59
N ALA A 618 -33.58 -9.23 1.18
CA ALA A 618 -32.63 -10.17 1.76
C ALA A 618 -32.19 -9.85 3.19
N GLY A 619 -32.31 -8.59 3.64
CA GLY A 619 -31.92 -8.18 5.00
C GLY A 619 -32.89 -8.58 6.11
N LYS A 620 -34.15 -8.92 5.78
CA LYS A 620 -35.17 -9.29 6.80
C LYS A 620 -35.23 -10.78 7.10
N GLU A 621 -34.87 -11.66 6.16
CA GLU A 621 -34.85 -13.11 6.44
C GLU A 621 -33.60 -13.60 7.17
N LYS A 622 -32.47 -12.88 7.07
CA LYS A 622 -31.24 -13.25 7.81
C LYS A 622 -31.26 -12.83 9.29
N LYS A 623 -32.07 -11.84 9.69
CA LYS A 623 -32.20 -11.46 11.13
C LYS A 623 -32.92 -12.54 11.98
N GLY A 624 -33.74 -13.36 11.38
CA GLY A 624 -34.44 -14.48 12.06
C GLY A 624 -33.57 -15.72 12.26
N LYS A 625 -32.59 -15.94 11.41
CA LYS A 625 -31.66 -17.09 11.51
C LYS A 625 -30.41 -16.80 12.34
N ARG A 626 -30.00 -15.54 12.46
CA ARG A 626 -28.83 -15.18 13.27
C ARG A 626 -29.11 -15.23 14.78
N LYS A 627 -30.33 -14.92 15.22
CA LYS A 627 -30.72 -15.04 16.64
C LYS A 627 -30.74 -16.48 17.17
N LYS A 628 -30.77 -17.49 16.29
CA LYS A 628 -30.70 -18.90 16.68
C LYS A 628 -29.28 -19.48 16.66
N ALA A 629 -28.34 -18.82 15.97
CA ALA A 629 -26.96 -19.27 15.93
C ALA A 629 -26.10 -18.66 17.05
N ASP A 630 -26.51 -17.51 17.57
CA ASP A 630 -25.82 -16.84 18.69
C ASP A 630 -26.26 -17.37 20.08
N GLU A 631 -27.34 -18.16 20.14
CA GLU A 631 -27.78 -18.85 21.39
C GLU A 631 -27.21 -20.28 21.52
N GLU A 632 -26.53 -20.81 20.50
CA GLU A 632 -25.85 -22.13 20.55
C GLU A 632 -24.32 -22.02 20.65
N ALA A 633 -23.78 -20.82 20.89
CA ALA A 633 -22.33 -20.58 20.99
C ALA A 633 -21.97 -19.69 22.20
N ASP A 634 -22.54 -20.02 23.39
CA ASP A 634 -22.01 -19.63 24.70
C ASP A 634 -21.34 -20.84 25.36
#